data_f270472983667cef11f56bef55af93aa
#
_entry.id   f270472983667cef11f56bef55af93aa
#
_cell.length_a   1.000
_cell.length_b   1.000
_cell.length_c   1.000
_cell.angle_alpha   90.00
_cell.angle_beta   90.00
_cell.angle_gamma   90.00
#
_symmetry.space_group_name_H-M   'P 1'
#
loop_
_entity.id
_entity.type
_entity.pdbx_description
1 polymer ?
#
loop_
_entity_poly.entity_id
_entity_poly.type
_entity_poly.pdbx_seq_one_letter_code
_entity_poly.pdbx_strand_id
1 'polypeptide(L)'
;MVARLLTLRHSFRRSLLHLRNYSPYGSYKNEHGPSYYLIPEIPCESYVSQNILKPLSISNLEDLKPDRVFGGISKLIMNYQVCLSKLSDCIQSGKLLKNDVTIISALEQASFPVEQAFCNLNCLTSVKEDPIWTLVVSRLYQKLKAARREYLCRDSSIYEALLTLRRTNSNMDEYEKGLLDAWIYECWLMGDASEIGNCRSSSNTISQHSPKSLEAIHDVHTNIDKEEVQFQAMVASSASVSTPQNSISRFSGRISTPSYLDVLTGATDIRVAESDLAPSAPYWLPAVLGGKEDGGHIAGMHINLSSNEIVSIFLKHCSNSELRRLVWEYWVRRASDRYFGPSTGLHASNDGRIQHLRRLRASLAKHLGCKDWLSVVWSSPYACSPSSPDSLTNDILEPFRTILKQSGERDFKLLREWANANLDLPGKTLEAWDVDYALEQYNYAADYTRFETLISPPNGSLVNYLHTVFSELANMFHLKLTTEIPRSSENMSYIVEKLVYHVEDMSDGTLLGEIIIDPFSRNGRSVPVGGNIFAPVAARNNLFASDIRILSGSSQYPIVYLLGSLNPSSETFGISFGALLSFMSSFGSCLQYVACRVPHHELYSFPHFMALDSRFLMSDLCYSIGVSNALPSIRQHRGSDNQKAHFQPSAVGLRTPPKRIMSLYILRELYESRFDLALWSNKESETKWSTLHKDFWKMHMPYPLHPDDQWPCSCTQLFGPNSQAGLLYYRIWRRILLQDVLCSLQDANWLSESHKASEIFKRFRETYLTYGSAIPPAELFRRFRGRDPNPKLLLKDMNQSFSGTIEPSTATEGVDAILVR
;
A
#
# COMPACT_ATOMS: atom_id res chain seq x y z
N MET A 1 19.24 11.31 31.75
CA MET A 1 18.80 11.37 30.35
C MET A 1 19.98 11.28 29.36
N VAL A 2 21.01 12.09 29.50
CA VAL A 2 22.22 12.07 28.63
C VAL A 2 22.96 10.73 28.70
N ALA A 3 23.07 10.09 29.85
CA ALA A 3 23.69 8.77 30.01
C ALA A 3 22.90 7.64 29.31
N ARG A 4 21.56 7.73 29.20
CA ARG A 4 20.73 6.76 28.46
C ARG A 4 20.85 6.97 26.95
N LEU A 5 21.03 8.19 26.47
CA LEU A 5 21.28 8.49 25.05
C LEU A 5 22.69 8.06 24.62
N LEU A 6 23.68 8.14 25.50
CA LEU A 6 25.03 7.64 25.23
C LEU A 6 25.08 6.11 25.20
N THR A 7 24.33 5.41 26.06
CA THR A 7 24.20 3.95 26.04
C THR A 7 23.43 3.48 24.80
N LEU A 8 22.39 4.20 24.35
CA LEU A 8 21.69 3.91 23.09
C LEU A 8 22.59 4.16 21.87
N ARG A 9 23.41 5.24 21.86
CA ARG A 9 24.41 5.47 20.80
C ARG A 9 25.51 4.39 20.78
N HIS A 10 25.93 3.91 21.92
CA HIS A 10 26.93 2.82 22.00
C HIS A 10 26.32 1.47 21.61
N SER A 11 25.09 1.18 22.00
CA SER A 11 24.33 0.01 21.54
C SER A 11 24.09 0.05 20.04
N PHE A 12 23.68 1.21 19.53
CA PHE A 12 23.47 1.43 18.09
C PHE A 12 24.77 1.30 17.27
N ARG A 13 25.90 1.84 17.77
CA ARG A 13 27.22 1.62 17.15
C ARG A 13 27.69 0.17 17.25
N ARG A 14 27.44 -0.54 18.34
CA ARG A 14 27.75 -1.98 18.45
C ARG A 14 26.87 -2.82 17.54
N SER A 15 25.56 -2.55 17.47
CA SER A 15 24.67 -3.25 16.53
C SER A 15 25.01 -2.94 15.07
N LEU A 16 25.38 -1.70 14.73
CA LEU A 16 25.87 -1.33 13.39
C LEU A 16 27.27 -1.91 13.11
N LEU A 17 28.15 -2.03 14.08
CA LEU A 17 29.45 -2.71 13.94
C LEU A 17 29.28 -4.22 13.79
N HIS A 18 28.36 -4.84 14.51
CA HIS A 18 27.98 -6.24 14.27
C HIS A 18 27.35 -6.42 12.88
N LEU A 19 26.48 -5.49 12.44
CA LEU A 19 25.90 -5.51 11.09
C LEU A 19 26.91 -5.15 9.99
N ARG A 20 27.97 -4.36 10.29
CA ARG A 20 29.09 -4.11 9.36
C ARG A 20 30.01 -5.32 9.21
N ASN A 21 30.21 -6.09 10.28
CA ASN A 21 31.00 -7.32 10.24
C ASN A 21 30.24 -8.49 9.60
N TYR A 22 28.92 -8.41 9.46
CA TYR A 22 28.12 -9.24 8.57
C TYR A 22 28.04 -8.58 7.18
N SER A 23 29.18 -8.49 6.49
CA SER A 23 29.17 -8.35 5.04
C SER A 23 28.33 -9.51 4.50
N PRO A 24 27.29 -9.26 3.68
CA PRO A 24 26.54 -10.33 3.04
C PRO A 24 27.43 -11.21 2.16
N TYR A 25 28.62 -10.74 1.84
CA TYR A 25 29.66 -11.41 1.10
C TYR A 25 31.00 -11.17 1.78
N GLY A 26 31.18 -11.75 2.95
CA GLY A 26 32.49 -12.02 3.46
C GLY A 26 33.14 -13.15 2.66
N SER A 27 33.35 -12.94 1.35
CA SER A 27 34.24 -13.82 0.61
C SER A 27 35.65 -13.48 1.04
N TYR A 28 36.19 -14.20 1.96
CA TYR A 28 37.65 -14.36 2.01
C TYR A 28 38.00 -15.07 0.72
N LYS A 29 38.36 -14.31 -0.32
CA LYS A 29 39.11 -14.85 -1.45
C LYS A 29 40.47 -15.19 -0.92
N ASN A 30 40.67 -16.40 -0.49
CA ASN A 30 42.00 -16.98 -0.55
C ASN A 30 42.32 -17.12 -2.04
N GLU A 31 43.43 -16.56 -2.48
CA GLU A 31 43.85 -16.53 -3.89
C GLU A 31 43.96 -17.93 -4.54
N HIS A 32 43.79 -19.03 -3.78
CA HIS A 32 43.98 -20.42 -4.23
C HIS A 32 43.04 -21.48 -3.65
N GLY A 33 41.78 -21.12 -3.26
CA GLY A 33 40.87 -22.11 -2.67
C GLY A 33 39.40 -21.79 -2.77
N PRO A 34 38.49 -22.76 -2.52
CA PRO A 34 37.08 -22.54 -2.52
C PRO A 34 36.67 -21.50 -1.47
N SER A 35 35.69 -20.63 -1.81
CA SER A 35 35.16 -19.63 -0.88
C SER A 35 34.34 -20.30 0.22
N TYR A 36 34.72 -20.09 1.48
CA TYR A 36 33.95 -20.54 2.63
C TYR A 36 33.09 -19.39 3.19
N TYR A 37 31.82 -19.67 3.40
CA TYR A 37 30.94 -18.75 4.09
C TYR A 37 30.89 -19.14 5.57
N LEU A 38 31.38 -18.26 6.45
CA LEU A 38 31.20 -18.42 7.89
C LEU A 38 29.78 -17.96 8.23
N ILE A 39 28.92 -18.94 8.47
CA ILE A 39 27.56 -18.70 8.93
C ILE A 39 27.60 -18.85 10.46
N PRO A 40 27.04 -17.89 11.23
CA PRO A 40 26.85 -18.12 12.65
C PRO A 40 26.01 -19.38 12.84
N GLU A 41 26.45 -20.32 13.64
CA GLU A 41 25.65 -21.48 14.03
C GLU A 41 24.40 -21.00 14.79
N ILE A 42 23.30 -20.82 14.03
CA ILE A 42 22.00 -20.74 14.65
C ILE A 42 21.48 -22.17 14.63
N PRO A 43 21.28 -22.80 15.80
CA PRO A 43 20.75 -24.17 15.85
C PRO A 43 19.47 -24.25 15.04
N CYS A 44 19.32 -25.29 14.21
CA CYS A 44 18.12 -25.52 13.40
C CYS A 44 16.85 -25.58 14.25
N GLU A 45 16.97 -25.92 15.52
CA GLU A 45 15.92 -26.09 16.52
C GLU A 45 15.79 -24.86 17.44
N SER A 46 16.47 -23.74 17.15
CA SER A 46 16.35 -22.57 18.03
C SER A 46 14.90 -22.07 18.06
N TYR A 47 14.42 -21.71 19.24
CA TYR A 47 13.12 -21.11 19.48
C TYR A 47 12.78 -19.99 18.49
N VAL A 48 13.77 -19.20 18.07
CA VAL A 48 13.61 -18.10 17.11
C VAL A 48 13.26 -18.61 15.70
N SER A 49 13.97 -19.62 15.17
CA SER A 49 13.68 -20.15 13.83
C SER A 49 12.35 -20.90 13.79
N GLN A 50 11.97 -21.57 14.86
CA GLN A 50 10.65 -22.23 14.97
C GLN A 50 9.50 -21.22 15.10
N ASN A 51 9.70 -20.12 15.83
CA ASN A 51 8.66 -19.10 16.03
C ASN A 51 8.49 -18.17 14.83
N ILE A 52 9.54 -17.93 14.05
CA ILE A 52 9.46 -17.15 12.80
C ILE A 52 8.58 -17.85 11.76
N LEU A 53 8.54 -19.18 11.75
CA LEU A 53 7.73 -19.98 10.81
C LEU A 53 6.27 -20.16 11.26
N LYS A 54 5.96 -19.89 12.55
CA LYS A 54 4.59 -19.97 13.04
C LYS A 54 3.86 -18.66 12.79
N PRO A 55 2.56 -18.70 12.47
CA PRO A 55 1.75 -17.50 12.48
C PRO A 55 1.92 -16.74 13.81
N LEU A 56 2.30 -15.46 13.72
CA LEU A 56 2.57 -14.67 14.92
C LEU A 56 1.29 -14.44 15.72
N SER A 57 1.28 -14.88 16.96
CA SER A 57 0.34 -14.33 17.94
C SER A 57 0.86 -12.95 18.37
N ILE A 58 -0.04 -11.97 18.48
CA ILE A 58 0.34 -10.60 18.91
C ILE A 58 1.04 -10.61 20.28
N SER A 59 0.75 -11.57 21.14
CA SER A 59 1.40 -11.75 22.44
C SER A 59 2.89 -12.12 22.37
N ASN A 60 3.36 -12.69 21.26
CA ASN A 60 4.74 -13.16 21.11
C ASN A 60 5.65 -12.17 20.37
N LEU A 61 5.13 -11.00 19.95
CA LEU A 61 5.91 -10.01 19.21
C LEU A 61 7.00 -9.33 20.06
N GLU A 62 6.83 -9.29 21.37
CA GLU A 62 7.77 -8.66 22.30
C GLU A 62 9.08 -9.45 22.45
N ASP A 63 9.03 -10.75 22.27
CA ASP A 63 10.17 -11.65 22.43
C ASP A 63 11.13 -11.65 21.24
N LEU A 64 10.70 -11.12 20.10
CA LEU A 64 11.49 -11.10 18.88
C LEU A 64 12.49 -9.94 18.87
N LYS A 65 13.78 -10.28 18.75
CA LYS A 65 14.88 -9.32 18.64
C LYS A 65 15.33 -9.17 17.17
N PRO A 66 15.58 -7.92 16.70
CA PRO A 66 15.92 -7.66 15.29
C PRO A 66 17.12 -8.45 14.76
N ASP A 67 18.18 -8.59 15.57
CA ASP A 67 19.39 -9.34 15.24
C ASP A 67 19.15 -10.84 15.05
N ARG A 68 18.34 -11.43 15.94
CA ARG A 68 17.97 -12.85 15.87
C ARG A 68 17.04 -13.15 14.69
N VAL A 69 16.08 -12.26 14.43
CA VAL A 69 15.18 -12.39 13.27
C VAL A 69 15.98 -12.26 11.97
N PHE A 70 16.92 -11.31 11.90
CA PHE A 70 17.80 -11.16 10.75
C PHE A 70 18.61 -12.43 10.48
N GLY A 71 19.22 -13.01 11.52
CA GLY A 71 19.98 -14.26 11.42
C GLY A 71 19.11 -15.45 11.00
N GLY A 72 17.93 -15.61 11.61
CA GLY A 72 16.99 -16.68 11.32
C GLY A 72 16.48 -16.66 9.87
N ILE A 73 16.01 -15.50 9.39
CA ILE A 73 15.54 -15.37 8.00
C ILE A 73 16.70 -15.47 7.00
N SER A 74 17.88 -14.95 7.31
CA SER A 74 19.07 -15.15 6.46
C SER A 74 19.38 -16.63 6.27
N LYS A 75 19.22 -17.46 7.28
CA LYS A 75 19.39 -18.92 7.18
C LYS A 75 18.32 -19.57 6.30
N LEU A 76 17.05 -19.14 6.42
CA LEU A 76 15.98 -19.62 5.54
C LEU A 76 16.27 -19.29 4.07
N ILE A 77 16.76 -18.08 3.77
CA ILE A 77 17.17 -17.69 2.41
C ILE A 77 18.31 -18.60 1.92
N MET A 78 19.28 -18.95 2.75
CA MET A 78 20.35 -19.87 2.36
C MET A 78 19.83 -21.30 2.11
N ASN A 79 18.90 -21.77 2.95
CA ASN A 79 18.26 -23.07 2.71
C ASN A 79 17.52 -23.07 1.37
N TYR A 80 16.85 -21.97 1.04
CA TYR A 80 16.21 -21.76 -0.25
C TYR A 80 17.22 -21.88 -1.41
N GLN A 81 18.37 -21.21 -1.32
CA GLN A 81 19.43 -21.30 -2.31
C GLN A 81 19.92 -22.76 -2.50
N VAL A 82 20.13 -23.47 -1.39
CA VAL A 82 20.52 -24.89 -1.43
C VAL A 82 19.46 -25.76 -2.09
N CYS A 83 18.19 -25.52 -1.83
CA CYS A 83 17.11 -26.27 -2.47
C CYS A 83 17.06 -26.02 -3.99
N LEU A 84 17.21 -24.76 -4.42
CA LEU A 84 17.28 -24.43 -5.85
C LEU A 84 18.48 -25.06 -6.55
N SER A 85 19.66 -25.02 -5.93
CA SER A 85 20.85 -25.69 -6.46
C SER A 85 20.66 -27.19 -6.63
N LYS A 86 20.09 -27.87 -5.62
CA LYS A 86 19.75 -29.31 -5.73
C LYS A 86 18.74 -29.60 -6.82
N LEU A 87 17.74 -28.76 -6.99
CA LEU A 87 16.74 -28.88 -8.05
C LEU A 87 17.41 -28.77 -9.43
N SER A 88 18.28 -27.77 -9.62
CA SER A 88 19.10 -27.59 -10.81
C SER A 88 19.92 -28.86 -11.13
N ASP A 89 20.66 -29.39 -10.11
CA ASP A 89 21.46 -30.62 -10.25
C ASP A 89 20.60 -31.83 -10.65
N CYS A 90 19.40 -31.97 -10.12
CA CYS A 90 18.48 -33.05 -10.47
C CYS A 90 17.99 -32.95 -11.92
N ILE A 91 17.72 -31.72 -12.39
CA ILE A 91 17.30 -31.45 -13.77
C ILE A 91 18.47 -31.74 -14.73
N GLN A 92 19.67 -31.24 -14.45
CA GLN A 92 20.87 -31.41 -15.27
C GLN A 92 21.33 -32.85 -15.35
N SER A 93 21.24 -33.60 -14.25
CA SER A 93 21.59 -35.05 -14.22
C SER A 93 20.52 -35.94 -14.85
N GLY A 94 19.40 -35.43 -15.31
CA GLY A 94 18.30 -36.17 -15.88
C GLY A 94 17.52 -37.03 -14.86
N LYS A 95 17.74 -36.84 -13.57
CA LYS A 95 16.94 -37.49 -12.52
C LYS A 95 15.51 -36.95 -12.48
N LEU A 96 15.33 -35.72 -12.89
CA LEU A 96 14.04 -35.04 -13.03
C LEU A 96 13.90 -34.55 -14.47
N LEU A 97 12.81 -34.93 -15.14
CA LEU A 97 12.57 -34.52 -16.51
C LEU A 97 12.12 -33.09 -16.57
N LYS A 98 12.52 -32.34 -17.60
CA LYS A 98 12.17 -30.91 -17.78
C LYS A 98 10.65 -30.66 -17.94
N ASN A 99 9.86 -31.69 -18.27
CA ASN A 99 8.40 -31.62 -18.40
C ASN A 99 7.66 -32.21 -17.19
N ASP A 100 8.33 -32.44 -16.07
CA ASP A 100 7.74 -32.99 -14.87
C ASP A 100 7.10 -31.90 -14.00
N VAL A 101 5.80 -31.99 -13.76
CA VAL A 101 5.01 -31.02 -12.95
C VAL A 101 5.51 -30.95 -11.51
N THR A 102 6.21 -31.97 -11.01
CA THR A 102 6.81 -31.97 -9.66
C THR A 102 7.83 -30.84 -9.45
N ILE A 103 8.36 -30.25 -10.53
CA ILE A 103 9.22 -29.06 -10.47
C ILE A 103 8.48 -27.88 -9.82
N ILE A 104 7.19 -27.71 -10.12
CA ILE A 104 6.35 -26.64 -9.53
C ILE A 104 6.27 -26.85 -8.01
N SER A 105 5.94 -28.07 -7.59
CA SER A 105 5.86 -28.43 -6.18
C SER A 105 7.20 -28.26 -5.46
N ALA A 106 8.32 -28.59 -6.10
CA ALA A 106 9.65 -28.44 -5.52
C ALA A 106 10.05 -26.96 -5.34
N LEU A 107 9.70 -26.10 -6.31
CA LEU A 107 9.93 -24.65 -6.20
C LEU A 107 9.08 -24.03 -5.09
N GLU A 108 7.81 -24.39 -5.01
CA GLU A 108 6.90 -23.94 -3.94
C GLU A 108 7.38 -24.40 -2.55
N GLN A 109 7.83 -25.64 -2.41
CA GLN A 109 8.40 -26.15 -1.16
C GLN A 109 9.65 -25.39 -0.75
N ALA A 110 10.48 -25.01 -1.70
CA ALA A 110 11.70 -24.27 -1.42
C ALA A 110 11.41 -22.84 -0.96
N SER A 111 10.44 -22.14 -1.55
CA SER A 111 10.12 -20.73 -1.27
C SER A 111 9.25 -20.53 -0.03
N PHE A 112 8.35 -21.47 0.30
CA PHE A 112 7.36 -21.30 1.37
C PHE A 112 7.91 -20.86 2.74
N PRO A 113 8.99 -21.46 3.29
CA PRO A 113 9.50 -21.04 4.60
C PRO A 113 9.98 -19.58 4.62
N VAL A 114 10.54 -19.13 3.52
CA VAL A 114 11.02 -17.74 3.38
C VAL A 114 9.85 -16.78 3.29
N GLU A 115 8.87 -17.07 2.45
CA GLU A 115 7.68 -16.23 2.27
C GLU A 115 6.85 -16.14 3.56
N GLN A 116 6.66 -17.26 4.27
CA GLN A 116 5.99 -17.25 5.58
C GLN A 116 6.73 -16.37 6.61
N ALA A 117 8.06 -16.45 6.63
CA ALA A 117 8.85 -15.60 7.50
C ALA A 117 8.75 -14.11 7.14
N PHE A 118 8.66 -13.76 5.86
CA PHE A 118 8.43 -12.38 5.40
C PHE A 118 7.02 -11.89 5.71
N CYS A 119 5.98 -12.72 5.63
CA CYS A 119 4.64 -12.36 6.10
C CYS A 119 4.67 -11.94 7.57
N ASN A 120 5.31 -12.75 8.42
CA ASN A 120 5.47 -12.46 9.84
C ASN A 120 6.28 -11.17 10.09
N LEU A 121 7.36 -10.97 9.33
CA LEU A 121 8.21 -9.79 9.44
C LEU A 121 7.47 -8.51 9.05
N ASN A 122 6.68 -8.56 7.97
CA ASN A 122 5.85 -7.44 7.54
C ASN A 122 4.76 -7.11 8.56
N CYS A 123 4.12 -8.11 9.15
CA CYS A 123 3.19 -7.90 10.25
C CYS A 123 3.87 -7.21 11.44
N LEU A 124 5.05 -7.69 11.85
CA LEU A 124 5.81 -7.12 12.95
C LEU A 124 6.18 -5.65 12.72
N THR A 125 6.65 -5.32 11.50
CA THR A 125 7.02 -3.93 11.16
C THR A 125 5.82 -3.00 11.08
N SER A 126 4.67 -3.51 10.68
CA SER A 126 3.42 -2.73 10.69
C SER A 126 2.93 -2.42 12.11
N VAL A 127 3.32 -3.23 13.10
CA VAL A 127 2.91 -3.08 14.50
C VAL A 127 3.93 -2.30 15.34
N LYS A 128 5.22 -2.40 15.01
CA LYS A 128 6.31 -1.73 15.76
C LYS A 128 6.98 -0.68 14.88
N GLU A 129 6.77 0.58 15.18
CA GLU A 129 7.48 1.71 14.56
C GLU A 129 8.90 1.87 15.09
N ASP A 130 9.76 0.93 14.75
CA ASP A 130 11.18 1.02 15.08
C ASP A 130 11.99 1.05 13.77
N PRO A 131 12.81 2.09 13.51
CA PRO A 131 13.66 2.19 12.33
C PRO A 131 14.57 0.98 12.11
N ILE A 132 14.91 0.26 13.18
CA ILE A 132 15.73 -0.95 13.11
C ILE A 132 14.99 -2.05 12.33
N TRP A 133 13.70 -2.22 12.57
CA TRP A 133 12.89 -3.22 11.86
C TRP A 133 12.78 -2.91 10.36
N THR A 134 12.58 -1.66 10.00
CA THR A 134 12.58 -1.22 8.60
C THR A 134 13.91 -1.53 7.90
N LEU A 135 15.03 -1.32 8.60
CA LEU A 135 16.35 -1.67 8.09
C LEU A 135 16.53 -3.19 7.92
N VAL A 136 16.06 -3.98 8.89
CA VAL A 136 16.08 -5.46 8.83
C VAL A 136 15.32 -5.96 7.62
N VAL A 137 14.08 -5.49 7.43
CA VAL A 137 13.24 -5.84 6.26
C VAL A 137 13.96 -5.52 4.96
N SER A 138 14.41 -4.28 4.81
CA SER A 138 15.05 -3.82 3.57
C SER A 138 16.28 -4.69 3.21
N ARG A 139 17.13 -5.02 4.19
CA ARG A 139 18.32 -5.85 3.95
C ARG A 139 18.00 -7.30 3.64
N LEU A 140 17.03 -7.88 4.34
CA LEU A 140 16.59 -9.26 4.08
C LEU A 140 15.95 -9.38 2.72
N TYR A 141 15.15 -8.39 2.35
CA TYR A 141 14.52 -8.35 1.04
C TYR A 141 15.56 -8.29 -0.10
N GLN A 142 16.60 -7.47 0.05
CA GLN A 142 17.71 -7.44 -0.91
C GLN A 142 18.43 -8.78 -1.02
N LYS A 143 18.64 -9.49 0.12
CA LYS A 143 19.21 -10.84 0.11
C LYS A 143 18.33 -11.84 -0.63
N LEU A 144 17.02 -11.82 -0.39
CA LEU A 144 16.09 -12.70 -1.08
C LEU A 144 16.07 -12.42 -2.59
N LYS A 145 16.00 -11.15 -2.98
CA LYS A 145 16.05 -10.72 -4.39
C LYS A 145 17.33 -11.18 -5.08
N ALA A 146 18.48 -11.05 -4.41
CA ALA A 146 19.74 -11.54 -4.94
C ALA A 146 19.76 -13.08 -5.08
N ALA A 147 19.23 -13.81 -4.08
CA ALA A 147 19.12 -15.26 -4.13
C ALA A 147 18.22 -15.75 -5.28
N ARG A 148 17.04 -15.14 -5.45
CA ARG A 148 16.15 -15.46 -6.56
C ARG A 148 16.80 -15.17 -7.92
N ARG A 149 17.47 -14.04 -8.05
CA ARG A 149 18.20 -13.66 -9.27
C ARG A 149 19.27 -14.68 -9.64
N GLU A 150 20.07 -15.11 -8.70
CA GLU A 150 21.21 -15.98 -8.96
C GLU A 150 20.85 -17.45 -9.13
N TYR A 151 19.99 -17.98 -8.27
CA TYR A 151 19.69 -19.42 -8.22
C TYR A 151 18.40 -19.84 -8.94
N LEU A 152 17.46 -18.94 -9.13
CA LEU A 152 16.23 -19.24 -9.87
C LEU A 152 16.31 -18.69 -11.30
N CYS A 153 16.58 -17.39 -11.44
CA CYS A 153 16.42 -16.72 -12.72
C CYS A 153 17.66 -16.81 -13.63
N ARG A 154 18.85 -16.97 -13.07
CA ARG A 154 20.10 -17.14 -13.85
C ARG A 154 20.42 -18.60 -14.18
N ASP A 155 19.75 -19.54 -13.51
CA ASP A 155 19.92 -20.95 -13.78
C ASP A 155 19.17 -21.39 -15.02
N SER A 156 19.89 -21.57 -16.12
CA SER A 156 19.29 -21.96 -17.40
C SER A 156 18.53 -23.28 -17.34
N SER A 157 18.91 -24.22 -16.46
CA SER A 157 18.28 -25.54 -16.36
C SER A 157 16.85 -25.44 -15.79
N ILE A 158 16.70 -24.59 -14.73
CA ILE A 158 15.37 -24.35 -14.13
C ILE A 158 14.50 -23.57 -15.13
N TYR A 159 15.03 -22.50 -15.72
CA TYR A 159 14.28 -21.70 -16.68
C TYR A 159 13.84 -22.51 -17.92
N GLU A 160 14.72 -23.31 -18.52
CA GLU A 160 14.37 -24.19 -19.63
C GLU A 160 13.31 -25.22 -19.25
N ALA A 161 13.36 -25.72 -18.01
CA ALA A 161 12.32 -26.62 -17.50
C ALA A 161 10.97 -25.92 -17.38
N LEU A 162 10.92 -24.68 -16.85
CA LEU A 162 9.70 -23.88 -16.77
C LEU A 162 9.11 -23.60 -18.16
N LEU A 163 9.94 -23.24 -19.16
CA LEU A 163 9.52 -23.06 -20.55
C LEU A 163 9.01 -24.35 -21.19
N THR A 164 9.69 -25.47 -20.92
CA THR A 164 9.27 -26.80 -21.43
C THR A 164 7.93 -27.21 -20.86
N LEU A 165 7.75 -27.04 -19.54
CA LEU A 165 6.46 -27.27 -18.87
C LEU A 165 5.34 -26.46 -19.48
N ARG A 166 5.59 -25.16 -19.73
CA ARG A 166 4.60 -24.23 -20.31
C ARG A 166 4.16 -24.68 -21.72
N ARG A 167 5.08 -25.28 -22.50
CA ARG A 167 4.82 -25.73 -23.88
C ARG A 167 4.18 -27.12 -23.96
N THR A 168 4.60 -28.04 -23.09
CA THR A 168 4.24 -29.48 -23.23
C THR A 168 2.99 -29.85 -22.47
N ASN A 169 2.68 -29.19 -21.33
CA ASN A 169 1.59 -29.58 -20.45
C ASN A 169 0.33 -28.74 -20.68
N SER A 170 -0.55 -29.22 -21.60
CA SER A 170 -1.87 -28.64 -21.82
C SER A 170 -2.84 -28.89 -20.65
N ASN A 171 -2.59 -29.90 -19.82
CA ASN A 171 -3.50 -30.38 -18.77
C ASN A 171 -3.24 -29.76 -17.38
N MET A 172 -2.32 -28.78 -17.25
CA MET A 172 -2.15 -28.02 -16.00
C MET A 172 -3.41 -27.21 -15.68
N ASP A 173 -3.70 -27.07 -14.40
CA ASP A 173 -4.79 -26.23 -13.95
C ASP A 173 -4.48 -24.73 -14.15
N GLU A 174 -5.47 -23.87 -13.93
CA GLU A 174 -5.31 -22.42 -14.11
C GLU A 174 -4.34 -21.80 -13.09
N TYR A 175 -4.28 -22.38 -11.89
CA TYR A 175 -3.38 -21.90 -10.83
C TYR A 175 -1.92 -22.22 -11.14
N GLU A 176 -1.63 -23.44 -11.56
CA GLU A 176 -0.30 -23.86 -11.99
C GLU A 176 0.19 -23.05 -13.19
N LYS A 177 -0.69 -22.80 -14.18
CA LYS A 177 -0.38 -21.94 -15.33
C LYS A 177 -0.04 -20.52 -14.91
N GLY A 178 -0.84 -19.93 -14.01
CA GLY A 178 -0.60 -18.59 -13.49
C GLY A 178 0.71 -18.46 -12.74
N LEU A 179 1.03 -19.45 -11.88
CA LEU A 179 2.28 -19.50 -11.15
C LEU A 179 3.49 -19.65 -12.08
N LEU A 180 3.37 -20.52 -13.08
CA LEU A 180 4.40 -20.74 -14.08
C LEU A 180 4.67 -19.48 -14.92
N ASP A 181 3.62 -18.81 -15.39
CA ASP A 181 3.73 -17.56 -16.14
C ASP A 181 4.40 -16.45 -15.29
N ALA A 182 4.15 -16.43 -14.00
CA ALA A 182 4.79 -15.50 -13.07
C ALA A 182 6.30 -15.75 -12.93
N TRP A 183 6.71 -17.01 -12.70
CA TRP A 183 8.13 -17.35 -12.62
C TRP A 183 8.86 -17.12 -13.95
N ILE A 184 8.25 -17.48 -15.07
CA ILE A 184 8.82 -17.23 -16.41
C ILE A 184 9.03 -15.73 -16.62
N TYR A 185 8.05 -14.89 -16.24
CA TYR A 185 8.17 -13.44 -16.35
C TYR A 185 9.29 -12.90 -15.44
N GLU A 186 9.40 -13.36 -14.19
CA GLU A 186 10.46 -12.97 -13.27
C GLU A 186 11.85 -13.33 -13.83
N CYS A 187 12.02 -14.56 -14.33
CA CYS A 187 13.27 -14.98 -14.95
C CYS A 187 13.62 -14.16 -16.20
N TRP A 188 12.63 -13.90 -17.05
CA TRP A 188 12.83 -13.04 -18.21
C TRP A 188 13.28 -11.63 -17.81
N LEU A 189 12.62 -11.01 -16.82
CA LEU A 189 12.97 -9.69 -16.33
C LEU A 189 14.41 -9.65 -15.81
N MET A 190 14.92 -10.75 -15.24
CA MET A 190 16.29 -10.85 -14.70
C MET A 190 17.33 -11.24 -15.75
N GLY A 191 16.97 -11.45 -17.00
CA GLY A 191 17.91 -11.53 -18.10
C GLY A 191 17.90 -12.82 -18.92
N ASP A 192 17.08 -13.81 -18.61
CA ASP A 192 17.01 -15.03 -19.42
C ASP A 192 15.99 -14.87 -20.58
N ALA A 193 16.41 -14.07 -21.57
CA ALA A 193 15.48 -13.38 -22.47
C ALA A 193 15.12 -14.09 -23.78
N SER A 194 15.32 -15.41 -23.93
CA SER A 194 15.26 -15.99 -25.28
C SER A 194 13.86 -16.11 -25.90
N GLU A 195 12.73 -16.00 -25.17
CA GLU A 195 11.43 -16.37 -25.76
C GLU A 195 10.19 -15.51 -25.47
N ILE A 196 10.12 -14.64 -24.46
CA ILE A 196 8.90 -13.86 -24.19
C ILE A 196 8.64 -12.79 -25.25
N GLY A 197 9.68 -12.24 -25.85
CA GLY A 197 9.55 -11.30 -26.98
C GLY A 197 8.82 -11.86 -28.19
N ASN A 198 8.79 -13.15 -28.37
CA ASN A 198 8.15 -13.85 -29.48
C ASN A 198 6.66 -14.18 -29.27
N CYS A 199 6.14 -14.11 -28.04
CA CYS A 199 4.73 -14.41 -27.79
C CYS A 199 3.74 -13.33 -28.29
N ARG A 200 4.22 -12.14 -28.60
CA ARG A 200 3.34 -11.05 -29.07
C ARG A 200 3.76 -10.35 -30.38
N SER A 201 4.94 -10.63 -30.94
CA SER A 201 5.35 -10.10 -32.23
C SER A 201 5.72 -11.24 -33.17
N SER A 202 5.03 -11.33 -34.33
CA SER A 202 5.20 -12.31 -35.40
C SER A 202 6.48 -12.15 -36.24
N SER A 203 7.60 -11.72 -35.66
CA SER A 203 8.88 -11.61 -36.37
C SER A 203 9.88 -12.64 -35.84
N ASN A 204 10.17 -13.65 -36.68
CA ASN A 204 11.06 -14.78 -36.48
C ASN A 204 12.56 -14.39 -36.43
N THR A 205 13.01 -13.66 -35.42
CA THR A 205 14.45 -13.49 -35.19
C THR A 205 14.80 -13.86 -33.76
N ILE A 206 15.19 -15.11 -33.61
CA ILE A 206 15.75 -15.66 -32.35
C ILE A 206 17.14 -15.07 -32.18
N SER A 207 17.28 -14.04 -31.37
CA SER A 207 18.58 -13.57 -30.92
C SER A 207 18.94 -14.31 -29.62
N GLN A 208 19.78 -15.33 -29.73
CA GLN A 208 20.46 -15.93 -28.57
C GLN A 208 21.33 -14.85 -27.93
N HIS A 209 20.99 -14.45 -26.69
CA HIS A 209 21.84 -13.56 -25.92
C HIS A 209 23.17 -14.24 -25.58
N SER A 210 24.28 -13.57 -25.90
CA SER A 210 25.59 -14.05 -25.51
C SER A 210 25.76 -13.95 -23.99
N PRO A 211 26.63 -14.77 -23.35
CA PRO A 211 26.95 -14.67 -21.91
C PRO A 211 27.30 -13.24 -21.44
N LYS A 212 27.91 -12.44 -22.31
CA LYS A 212 28.24 -11.03 -22.06
C LYS A 212 27.00 -10.13 -21.92
N SER A 213 25.87 -10.47 -22.54
CA SER A 213 24.64 -9.71 -22.40
C SER A 213 23.94 -9.97 -21.05
N LEU A 214 24.07 -11.16 -20.50
CA LEU A 214 23.55 -11.51 -19.18
C LEU A 214 24.28 -10.79 -18.04
N GLU A 215 25.61 -10.69 -18.14
CA GLU A 215 26.41 -9.89 -17.19
C GLU A 215 26.01 -8.42 -17.23
N ALA A 216 25.83 -7.85 -18.42
CA ALA A 216 25.40 -6.47 -18.58
C ALA A 216 24.01 -6.20 -17.96
N ILE A 217 23.05 -7.13 -18.12
CA ILE A 217 21.72 -7.02 -17.52
C ILE A 217 21.83 -7.09 -15.98
N HIS A 218 22.63 -8.00 -15.45
CA HIS A 218 22.87 -8.12 -14.01
C HIS A 218 23.49 -6.84 -13.42
N ASP A 219 24.46 -6.25 -14.10
CA ASP A 219 25.10 -5.00 -13.69
C ASP A 219 24.08 -3.84 -13.69
N VAL A 220 23.22 -3.76 -14.71
CA VAL A 220 22.18 -2.74 -14.75
C VAL A 220 21.19 -2.90 -13.60
N HIS A 221 20.73 -4.12 -13.30
CA HIS A 221 19.87 -4.39 -12.14
C HIS A 221 20.53 -4.01 -10.82
N THR A 222 21.80 -4.38 -10.65
CA THR A 222 22.57 -4.04 -9.44
C THR A 222 22.70 -2.52 -9.27
N ASN A 223 22.92 -1.80 -10.37
CA ASN A 223 22.97 -0.34 -10.34
C ASN A 223 21.61 0.29 -10.05
N ILE A 224 20.50 -0.25 -10.59
CA ILE A 224 19.15 0.19 -10.26
C ILE A 224 18.90 0.00 -8.75
N ASP A 225 19.12 -1.20 -8.22
CA ASP A 225 18.93 -1.49 -6.79
C ASP A 225 19.74 -0.55 -5.90
N LYS A 226 20.99 -0.27 -6.27
CA LYS A 226 21.88 0.65 -5.55
C LYS A 226 21.35 2.09 -5.57
N GLU A 227 20.93 2.58 -6.73
CA GLU A 227 20.42 3.94 -6.87
C GLU A 227 19.08 4.12 -6.16
N GLU A 228 18.18 3.13 -6.20
CA GLU A 228 16.91 3.14 -5.47
C GLU A 228 17.11 3.21 -3.95
N VAL A 229 18.04 2.40 -3.41
CA VAL A 229 18.40 2.44 -1.97
C VAL A 229 19.02 3.77 -1.59
N GLN A 230 19.91 4.31 -2.43
CA GLN A 230 20.51 5.62 -2.19
C GLN A 230 19.49 6.75 -2.30
N PHE A 231 18.51 6.64 -3.20
CA PHE A 231 17.40 7.58 -3.28
C PHE A 231 16.61 7.61 -1.97
N GLN A 232 16.21 6.45 -1.47
CA GLN A 232 15.49 6.34 -0.19
C GLN A 232 16.33 6.84 1.00
N ALA A 233 17.62 6.48 1.05
CA ALA A 233 18.51 6.96 2.09
C ALA A 233 18.65 8.49 2.10
N MET A 234 18.64 9.12 0.92
CA MET A 234 18.68 10.57 0.78
C MET A 234 17.40 11.22 1.29
N VAL A 235 16.23 10.66 0.97
CA VAL A 235 14.94 11.14 1.51
C VAL A 235 14.92 11.03 3.03
N ALA A 236 15.36 9.90 3.59
CA ALA A 236 15.42 9.68 5.03
C ALA A 236 16.41 10.64 5.71
N SER A 237 17.60 10.86 5.14
CA SER A 237 18.58 11.78 5.69
C SER A 237 18.14 13.24 5.63
N SER A 238 17.44 13.63 4.57
CA SER A 238 16.89 15.00 4.46
C SER A 238 15.76 15.26 5.47
N ALA A 239 15.05 14.22 5.89
CA ALA A 239 14.06 14.33 6.96
C ALA A 239 14.70 14.44 8.35
N SER A 240 15.95 13.99 8.53
CA SER A 240 16.67 13.96 9.82
C SER A 240 17.62 15.13 10.05
N VAL A 241 17.70 16.09 9.15
CA VAL A 241 18.63 17.22 9.26
C VAL A 241 17.98 18.36 10.03
N SER A 242 18.65 18.77 11.11
CA SER A 242 18.30 19.95 11.90
C SER A 242 18.31 21.22 11.05
N THR A 243 17.27 22.03 11.19
CA THR A 243 17.19 23.35 10.57
C THR A 243 18.36 24.24 11.00
N PRO A 244 18.99 24.99 10.10
CA PRO A 244 20.00 25.94 10.47
C PRO A 244 19.39 27.04 11.37
N GLN A 245 19.99 27.28 12.53
CA GLN A 245 19.54 28.33 13.46
C GLN A 245 19.37 29.71 12.80
N ASN A 246 20.06 29.97 11.69
CA ASN A 246 20.02 31.26 10.95
C ASN A 246 18.74 31.46 10.10
N SER A 247 17.97 30.45 9.81
CA SER A 247 16.67 30.60 9.11
C SER A 247 15.56 31.04 10.08
N ILE A 248 15.72 30.74 11.36
CA ILE A 248 14.75 31.06 12.42
C ILE A 248 14.79 32.56 12.77
N SER A 249 15.97 33.19 12.74
CA SER A 249 16.11 34.60 13.06
C SER A 249 15.41 35.55 12.08
N ARG A 250 15.15 35.08 10.84
CA ARG A 250 14.38 35.87 9.85
C ARG A 250 12.86 35.81 10.09
N PHE A 251 12.37 34.81 10.81
CA PHE A 251 10.94 34.62 11.11
C PHE A 251 10.55 35.21 12.48
N SER A 252 11.50 35.45 13.39
CA SER A 252 11.23 35.90 14.77
C SER A 252 10.66 37.29 14.87
N GLY A 253 10.54 38.04 13.79
CA GLY A 253 10.11 39.46 13.80
C GLY A 253 8.61 39.72 13.87
N ARG A 254 7.75 38.70 13.82
CA ARG A 254 6.28 38.88 13.76
C ARG A 254 5.43 37.89 14.55
N ILE A 255 6.00 36.91 15.23
CA ILE A 255 5.21 35.92 16.01
C ILE A 255 5.38 36.25 17.49
N SER A 256 4.35 36.84 18.10
CA SER A 256 4.31 37.29 19.50
C SER A 256 4.02 36.16 20.51
N THR A 257 4.22 34.89 20.17
CA THR A 257 4.07 33.75 21.09
C THR A 257 5.37 32.98 21.20
N PRO A 258 6.06 33.00 22.36
CA PRO A 258 7.37 32.33 22.54
C PRO A 258 7.38 30.79 22.44
N SER A 259 6.22 30.13 22.40
CA SER A 259 6.11 28.69 22.55
C SER A 259 6.49 27.86 21.29
N TYR A 260 6.50 28.48 20.12
CA TYR A 260 6.76 27.76 18.87
C TYR A 260 8.23 27.69 18.44
N LEU A 261 9.07 28.57 18.98
CA LEU A 261 10.45 28.76 18.52
C LEU A 261 11.53 28.08 19.38
N ASP A 262 11.19 27.68 20.61
CA ASP A 262 12.14 27.00 21.51
C ASP A 262 12.47 25.54 21.11
N VAL A 263 11.93 25.08 20.00
CA VAL A 263 11.89 23.65 19.65
C VAL A 263 12.87 23.24 18.60
N LEU A 264 13.56 24.16 17.99
CA LEU A 264 14.51 23.84 16.92
C LEU A 264 15.92 23.52 17.45
N THR A 265 16.01 22.77 18.53
CA THR A 265 17.26 22.14 18.95
C THR A 265 17.42 20.79 18.26
N GLY A 266 17.85 20.83 17.00
CA GLY A 266 18.43 19.64 16.34
C GLY A 266 17.55 18.42 16.13
N ALA A 267 16.23 18.54 16.29
CA ALA A 267 15.26 17.46 16.08
C ALA A 267 14.39 17.74 14.85
N THR A 268 14.12 16.71 14.11
CA THR A 268 13.22 16.67 12.95
C THR A 268 11.75 16.87 13.29
N ASP A 269 11.43 17.07 14.56
CA ASP A 269 10.08 17.06 15.09
C ASP A 269 9.58 18.49 15.33
N ILE A 270 8.52 18.87 14.62
CA ILE A 270 7.81 20.13 14.79
C ILE A 270 6.68 19.89 15.79
N ARG A 271 6.62 20.66 16.87
CA ARG A 271 5.54 20.55 17.87
C ARG A 271 4.22 21.06 17.29
N VAL A 272 3.16 20.36 17.66
CA VAL A 272 1.78 20.63 17.25
C VAL A 272 0.95 20.79 18.53
N ALA A 273 0.17 21.86 18.62
CA ALA A 273 -0.81 22.02 19.69
C ALA A 273 -2.15 21.40 19.26
N GLU A 274 -2.98 21.00 20.22
CA GLU A 274 -4.33 20.49 19.94
C GLU A 274 -5.16 21.50 19.16
N SER A 275 -5.01 22.79 19.45
CA SER A 275 -5.66 23.90 18.74
C SER A 275 -5.20 24.08 17.28
N ASP A 276 -4.06 23.49 16.90
CA ASP A 276 -3.58 23.54 15.52
C ASP A 276 -4.26 22.48 14.63
N LEU A 277 -5.00 21.52 15.22
CA LEU A 277 -5.77 20.54 14.47
C LEU A 277 -7.19 21.04 14.23
N ALA A 278 -7.64 20.92 12.99
CA ALA A 278 -9.00 21.26 12.61
C ALA A 278 -10.00 20.21 13.16
N PRO A 279 -11.28 20.58 13.37
CA PRO A 279 -12.32 19.63 13.76
C PRO A 279 -12.52 18.44 12.78
N SER A 280 -12.11 18.61 11.53
CA SER A 280 -12.10 17.56 10.50
C SER A 280 -10.99 16.50 10.69
N ALA A 281 -10.08 16.70 11.66
CA ALA A 281 -8.96 15.80 11.85
C ALA A 281 -9.43 14.39 12.22
N PRO A 282 -8.89 13.35 11.58
CA PRO A 282 -9.23 11.98 11.91
C PRO A 282 -8.95 11.66 13.39
N TYR A 283 -9.81 10.89 14.03
CA TYR A 283 -9.72 10.54 15.46
C TYR A 283 -8.38 9.93 15.89
N TRP A 284 -7.71 9.26 14.95
CA TRP A 284 -6.41 8.61 15.20
C TRP A 284 -5.20 9.53 14.98
N LEU A 285 -5.37 10.71 14.33
CA LEU A 285 -4.25 11.59 13.98
C LEU A 285 -3.47 12.10 15.20
N PRO A 286 -4.09 12.55 16.30
CA PRO A 286 -3.36 12.96 17.49
C PRO A 286 -2.45 11.87 18.05
N ALA A 287 -2.90 10.62 18.06
CA ALA A 287 -2.11 9.49 18.54
C ALA A 287 -0.93 9.17 17.62
N VAL A 288 -1.10 9.25 16.28
CA VAL A 288 -0.01 9.12 15.30
C VAL A 288 1.03 10.24 15.47
N LEU A 289 0.61 11.44 15.86
CA LEU A 289 1.50 12.56 16.20
C LEU A 289 2.15 12.41 17.59
N GLY A 290 1.98 11.29 18.27
CA GLY A 290 2.57 11.04 19.58
C GLY A 290 1.84 11.71 20.75
N GLY A 291 0.64 12.22 20.51
CA GLY A 291 -0.20 12.86 21.54
C GLY A 291 -0.57 11.89 22.67
N LYS A 292 -0.52 12.39 23.88
CA LYS A 292 -0.95 11.67 25.10
C LYS A 292 -2.03 12.47 25.79
N GLU A 293 -3.06 11.78 26.23
CA GLU A 293 -4.15 12.39 26.99
C GLU A 293 -3.67 12.74 28.40
N ASP A 294 -3.73 14.00 28.77
CA ASP A 294 -3.38 14.51 30.09
C ASP A 294 -4.45 15.51 30.56
N GLY A 295 -5.24 15.10 31.56
CA GLY A 295 -6.28 15.95 32.15
C GLY A 295 -7.38 16.40 31.19
N GLY A 296 -7.67 15.63 30.11
CA GLY A 296 -8.70 15.96 29.12
C GLY A 296 -8.18 16.79 27.92
N HIS A 297 -6.87 17.05 27.87
CA HIS A 297 -6.20 17.68 26.73
C HIS A 297 -5.15 16.74 26.12
N ILE A 298 -4.93 16.86 24.81
CA ILE A 298 -3.91 16.09 24.11
C ILE A 298 -2.61 16.93 24.07
N ALA A 299 -1.57 16.42 24.72
CA ALA A 299 -0.27 17.10 24.80
C ALA A 299 0.85 16.26 24.19
N GLY A 300 1.97 16.89 23.86
CA GLY A 300 3.18 16.22 23.38
C GLY A 300 3.13 15.79 21.92
N MET A 301 2.19 16.31 21.11
CA MET A 301 2.15 16.03 19.68
C MET A 301 3.31 16.71 18.94
N HIS A 302 3.86 15.97 17.99
CA HIS A 302 4.90 16.47 17.07
C HIS A 302 4.81 15.77 15.73
N ILE A 303 5.11 16.49 14.64
CA ILE A 303 5.10 15.90 13.31
C ILE A 303 6.51 15.47 12.90
N ASN A 304 6.63 14.21 12.53
CA ASN A 304 7.84 13.66 11.94
C ASN A 304 7.78 13.79 10.41
N LEU A 305 8.71 14.55 9.84
CA LEU A 305 8.77 14.82 8.40
C LEU A 305 9.27 13.64 7.57
N SER A 306 9.63 12.52 8.19
CA SER A 306 10.09 11.32 7.47
C SER A 306 8.96 10.56 6.75
N SER A 307 7.74 10.63 7.26
CA SER A 307 6.58 9.95 6.69
C SER A 307 5.80 10.86 5.74
N ASN A 308 5.78 10.51 4.45
CA ASN A 308 4.98 11.22 3.44
C ASN A 308 3.49 11.19 3.76
N GLU A 309 3.01 10.07 4.29
CA GLU A 309 1.59 9.85 4.59
C GLU A 309 1.15 10.73 5.75
N ILE A 310 1.90 10.73 6.84
CA ILE A 310 1.60 11.58 8.01
C ILE A 310 1.63 13.06 7.63
N VAL A 311 2.66 13.50 6.90
CA VAL A 311 2.76 14.89 6.45
C VAL A 311 1.59 15.28 5.55
N SER A 312 1.22 14.44 4.59
CA SER A 312 0.09 14.72 3.70
C SER A 312 -1.23 14.86 4.48
N ILE A 313 -1.49 13.97 5.45
CA ILE A 313 -2.68 14.03 6.28
C ILE A 313 -2.65 15.24 7.22
N PHE A 314 -1.49 15.53 7.82
CA PHE A 314 -1.33 16.71 8.66
C PHE A 314 -1.64 18.00 7.92
N LEU A 315 -1.12 18.17 6.71
CA LEU A 315 -1.37 19.37 5.87
C LEU A 315 -2.86 19.56 5.54
N LYS A 316 -3.64 18.50 5.46
CA LYS A 316 -5.10 18.56 5.24
C LYS A 316 -5.89 18.99 6.48
N HIS A 317 -5.36 18.74 7.66
CA HIS A 317 -6.07 18.90 8.93
C HIS A 317 -5.43 19.90 9.90
N CYS A 318 -4.32 20.52 9.56
CA CYS A 318 -3.72 21.59 10.37
C CYS A 318 -4.45 22.91 10.12
N SER A 319 -5.00 23.56 11.14
CA SER A 319 -5.70 24.85 11.04
C SER A 319 -4.76 26.06 10.92
N ASN A 320 -3.51 25.94 11.41
CA ASN A 320 -2.52 27.00 11.44
C ASN A 320 -1.79 27.13 10.09
N SER A 321 -2.04 28.19 9.31
CA SER A 321 -1.48 28.39 7.97
C SER A 321 0.05 28.55 7.98
N GLU A 322 0.64 29.20 8.98
CA GLU A 322 2.10 29.34 9.07
C GLU A 322 2.77 27.98 9.34
N LEU A 323 2.14 27.14 10.16
CA LEU A 323 2.63 25.79 10.42
C LEU A 323 2.47 24.91 9.18
N ARG A 324 1.35 25.03 8.44
CA ARG A 324 1.19 24.36 7.13
C ARG A 324 2.27 24.79 6.15
N ARG A 325 2.53 26.11 6.03
CA ARG A 325 3.59 26.63 5.16
C ARG A 325 4.94 26.04 5.50
N LEU A 326 5.32 26.07 6.78
CA LEU A 326 6.59 25.54 7.25
C LEU A 326 6.75 24.04 6.92
N VAL A 327 5.76 23.22 7.26
CA VAL A 327 5.77 21.78 7.01
C VAL A 327 5.79 21.49 5.50
N TRP A 328 4.97 22.20 4.72
CA TRP A 328 4.89 22.04 3.28
C TRP A 328 6.22 22.40 2.57
N GLU A 329 6.83 23.51 2.90
CA GLU A 329 8.11 23.95 2.34
C GLU A 329 9.22 22.92 2.60
N TYR A 330 9.30 22.39 3.81
CA TYR A 330 10.25 21.31 4.13
C TYR A 330 9.94 20.05 3.35
N TRP A 331 8.68 19.69 3.25
CA TRP A 331 8.24 18.46 2.61
C TRP A 331 8.49 18.46 1.11
N VAL A 332 8.15 19.53 0.40
CA VAL A 332 8.30 19.60 -1.07
C VAL A 332 9.74 19.81 -1.52
N ARG A 333 10.60 20.38 -0.66
CA ARG A 333 12.02 20.62 -0.96
C ARG A 333 12.93 19.45 -0.59
N ARG A 334 12.44 18.44 0.14
CA ARG A 334 13.27 17.32 0.62
C ARG A 334 14.04 16.65 -0.50
N ALA A 335 15.30 16.30 -0.20
CA ALA A 335 16.20 15.61 -1.10
C ALA A 335 16.36 16.29 -2.48
N SER A 336 16.12 17.60 -2.58
CA SER A 336 16.31 18.40 -3.78
C SER A 336 17.44 19.42 -3.61
N ASP A 337 17.90 20.02 -4.70
CA ASP A 337 18.89 21.12 -4.69
C ASP A 337 18.39 22.38 -3.99
N ARG A 338 17.09 22.49 -3.74
CA ARG A 338 16.45 23.60 -3.02
C ARG A 338 16.34 23.36 -1.52
N TYR A 339 16.81 22.22 -1.06
CA TYR A 339 16.83 21.91 0.36
C TYR A 339 18.02 22.60 1.04
N PHE A 340 17.74 23.55 1.94
CA PHE A 340 18.74 24.28 2.71
C PHE A 340 19.01 23.57 4.04
N GLY A 341 19.59 22.37 4.00
CA GLY A 341 20.14 21.70 5.17
C GLY A 341 21.51 22.30 5.54
N PRO A 342 22.05 22.01 6.75
CA PRO A 342 23.39 22.42 7.11
C PRO A 342 24.36 21.93 6.06
N SER A 343 25.23 22.81 5.62
CA SER A 343 26.23 22.57 4.57
C SER A 343 27.20 21.48 4.99
N THR A 344 26.78 20.24 4.86
CA THR A 344 27.65 19.06 5.01
C THR A 344 28.48 18.82 3.73
N GLY A 345 28.83 19.84 2.98
CA GLY A 345 29.75 19.78 1.85
C GLY A 345 29.45 18.79 0.72
N LEU A 346 28.45 17.95 0.88
CA LEU A 346 27.94 17.00 -0.10
C LEU A 346 26.59 17.53 -0.57
N HIS A 347 26.55 17.92 -1.84
CA HIS A 347 25.27 18.22 -2.52
C HIS A 347 24.42 16.94 -2.57
N ALA A 348 23.58 16.78 -1.58
CA ALA A 348 22.81 15.57 -1.34
C ALA A 348 21.44 15.70 -1.99
N SER A 349 21.39 15.74 -3.33
CA SER A 349 20.15 15.85 -4.11
C SER A 349 19.86 14.58 -4.90
N ASN A 350 18.59 14.24 -5.00
CA ASN A 350 18.11 13.17 -5.86
C ASN A 350 17.86 13.62 -7.32
N ASP A 351 18.05 14.89 -7.65
CA ASP A 351 17.82 15.42 -9.00
C ASP A 351 18.58 14.62 -10.08
N GLY A 352 19.88 14.46 -9.91
CA GLY A 352 20.72 13.66 -10.79
C GLY A 352 20.38 12.16 -10.77
N ARG A 353 19.95 11.62 -9.62
CA ARG A 353 19.58 10.21 -9.48
C ARG A 353 18.33 9.86 -10.27
N ILE A 354 17.32 10.73 -10.30
CA ILE A 354 16.12 10.54 -11.11
C ILE A 354 16.52 10.33 -12.57
N GLN A 355 17.39 11.20 -13.11
CA GLN A 355 17.83 11.09 -14.50
C GLN A 355 18.71 9.84 -14.73
N HIS A 356 19.50 9.44 -13.73
CA HIS A 356 20.30 8.23 -13.81
C HIS A 356 19.43 6.96 -13.81
N LEU A 357 18.44 6.86 -12.93
CA LEU A 357 17.45 5.76 -12.89
C LEU A 357 16.68 5.66 -14.21
N ARG A 358 16.28 6.78 -14.80
CA ARG A 358 15.64 6.80 -16.13
C ARG A 358 16.52 6.14 -17.20
N ARG A 359 17.81 6.51 -17.24
CA ARG A 359 18.79 5.92 -18.18
C ARG A 359 19.03 4.44 -17.94
N LEU A 360 19.15 4.02 -16.67
CA LEU A 360 19.33 2.61 -16.30
C LEU A 360 18.14 1.75 -16.72
N ARG A 361 16.91 2.19 -16.44
CA ARG A 361 15.70 1.46 -16.85
C ARG A 361 15.50 1.44 -18.36
N ALA A 362 15.84 2.53 -19.07
CA ALA A 362 15.85 2.53 -20.53
C ALA A 362 16.90 1.57 -21.10
N SER A 363 18.08 1.48 -20.49
CA SER A 363 19.12 0.50 -20.83
C SER A 363 18.65 -0.93 -20.59
N LEU A 364 18.01 -1.19 -19.45
CA LEU A 364 17.45 -2.50 -19.14
C LEU A 364 16.38 -2.89 -20.17
N ALA A 365 15.45 -2.00 -20.50
CA ALA A 365 14.44 -2.25 -21.51
C ALA A 365 15.05 -2.62 -22.87
N LYS A 366 16.09 -1.91 -23.27
CA LYS A 366 16.83 -2.21 -24.51
C LYS A 366 17.47 -3.59 -24.49
N HIS A 367 18.08 -3.98 -23.36
CA HIS A 367 18.66 -5.33 -23.20
C HIS A 367 17.59 -6.43 -23.25
N LEU A 368 16.39 -6.15 -22.74
CA LEU A 368 15.24 -7.05 -22.80
C LEU A 368 14.49 -7.04 -24.14
N GLY A 369 14.99 -6.31 -25.15
CA GLY A 369 14.38 -6.20 -26.48
C GLY A 369 13.11 -5.36 -26.50
N CYS A 370 12.87 -4.54 -25.48
CA CYS A 370 11.72 -3.66 -25.38
C CYS A 370 12.05 -2.22 -25.82
N LYS A 371 11.02 -1.53 -26.32
CA LYS A 371 11.13 -0.15 -26.79
C LYS A 371 11.51 0.82 -25.66
N ASP A 372 10.90 0.66 -24.51
CA ASP A 372 11.05 1.50 -23.33
C ASP A 372 10.65 0.73 -22.05
N TRP A 373 10.84 1.34 -20.87
CA TRP A 373 10.47 0.73 -19.60
C TRP A 373 8.97 0.42 -19.50
N LEU A 374 8.10 1.23 -20.07
CA LEU A 374 6.66 0.95 -20.10
C LEU A 374 6.36 -0.35 -20.84
N SER A 375 7.05 -0.61 -21.93
CA SER A 375 6.90 -1.87 -22.68
C SER A 375 7.31 -3.08 -21.83
N VAL A 376 8.34 -2.95 -20.97
CA VAL A 376 8.71 -4.00 -19.99
C VAL A 376 7.59 -4.22 -18.98
N VAL A 377 7.03 -3.16 -18.39
CA VAL A 377 5.91 -3.24 -17.45
C VAL A 377 4.69 -3.88 -18.10
N TRP A 378 4.33 -3.51 -19.33
CA TRP A 378 3.19 -4.08 -20.06
C TRP A 378 3.41 -5.49 -20.59
N SER A 379 4.65 -6.00 -20.58
CA SER A 379 4.93 -7.41 -20.91
C SER A 379 4.57 -8.36 -19.77
N SER A 380 4.29 -7.85 -18.59
CA SER A 380 3.81 -8.67 -17.48
C SER A 380 2.48 -9.35 -17.82
N PRO A 381 2.30 -10.64 -17.46
CA PRO A 381 1.03 -11.34 -17.62
C PRO A 381 -0.10 -10.69 -16.80
N TYR A 382 0.26 -9.93 -15.80
CA TYR A 382 -0.67 -9.23 -14.90
C TYR A 382 -0.88 -7.77 -15.28
N ALA A 383 -0.25 -7.29 -16.37
CA ALA A 383 -0.47 -5.93 -16.81
C ALA A 383 -1.97 -5.68 -17.00
N CYS A 384 -2.45 -4.62 -16.39
CA CYS A 384 -3.83 -4.25 -16.52
C CYS A 384 -4.17 -3.92 -17.97
N SER A 385 -5.38 -4.25 -18.37
CA SER A 385 -5.95 -3.63 -19.57
C SER A 385 -5.95 -2.10 -19.35
N PRO A 386 -5.65 -1.27 -20.32
CA PRO A 386 -5.74 -1.48 -21.77
C PRO A 386 -4.49 -2.10 -22.40
N SER A 387 -4.62 -2.48 -23.64
CA SER A 387 -3.64 -3.28 -24.39
C SER A 387 -2.24 -2.65 -24.54
N SER A 388 -2.14 -1.33 -24.37
CA SER A 388 -0.88 -0.60 -24.50
C SER A 388 -0.86 0.70 -23.69
N PRO A 389 0.35 1.24 -23.34
CA PRO A 389 0.48 2.55 -22.72
C PRO A 389 -0.10 3.70 -23.56
N ASP A 390 0.01 3.58 -24.87
CA ASP A 390 -0.54 4.58 -25.80
C ASP A 390 -2.07 4.56 -25.80
N SER A 391 -2.70 3.39 -25.78
CA SER A 391 -4.16 3.26 -25.65
C SER A 391 -4.66 3.79 -24.30
N LEU A 392 -4.00 3.43 -23.19
CA LEU A 392 -4.32 4.01 -21.89
C LEU A 392 -4.29 5.54 -21.93
N THR A 393 -3.24 6.09 -22.51
CA THR A 393 -3.03 7.54 -22.57
C THR A 393 -4.08 8.25 -23.41
N ASN A 394 -4.32 7.78 -24.64
CA ASN A 394 -5.14 8.46 -25.63
C ASN A 394 -6.63 8.17 -25.47
N ASP A 395 -6.98 6.92 -25.13
CA ASP A 395 -8.38 6.49 -25.11
C ASP A 395 -9.03 6.68 -23.75
N ILE A 396 -8.21 6.81 -22.68
CA ILE A 396 -8.74 6.91 -21.30
C ILE A 396 -8.28 8.20 -20.63
N LEU A 397 -6.97 8.37 -20.37
CA LEU A 397 -6.50 9.47 -19.51
C LEU A 397 -6.71 10.85 -20.14
N GLU A 398 -6.54 10.99 -21.46
CA GLU A 398 -6.72 12.27 -22.13
C GLU A 398 -8.19 12.73 -22.22
N PRO A 399 -9.17 11.87 -22.52
CA PRO A 399 -10.59 12.20 -22.38
C PRO A 399 -10.97 12.62 -20.94
N PHE A 400 -10.46 11.91 -19.91
CA PHE A 400 -10.70 12.30 -18.52
C PHE A 400 -10.12 13.67 -18.21
N ARG A 401 -8.89 13.94 -18.62
CA ARG A 401 -8.25 15.25 -18.45
C ARG A 401 -9.10 16.37 -19.05
N THR A 402 -9.57 16.18 -20.27
CA THR A 402 -10.32 17.21 -21.01
C THR A 402 -11.61 17.59 -20.28
N ILE A 403 -12.36 16.60 -19.79
CA ILE A 403 -13.61 16.81 -19.06
C ILE A 403 -13.34 17.42 -17.67
N LEU A 404 -12.39 16.86 -16.95
CA LEU A 404 -12.12 17.25 -15.57
C LEU A 404 -11.43 18.60 -15.45
N LYS A 405 -10.66 19.04 -16.45
CA LYS A 405 -9.99 20.34 -16.43
C LYS A 405 -11.00 21.49 -16.32
N GLN A 406 -12.05 21.45 -17.12
CA GLN A 406 -13.11 22.49 -17.08
C GLN A 406 -13.86 22.47 -15.73
N SER A 407 -14.14 21.28 -15.22
CA SER A 407 -14.77 21.14 -13.91
C SER A 407 -13.85 21.60 -12.79
N GLY A 408 -12.56 21.26 -12.86
CA GLY A 408 -11.56 21.67 -11.88
C GLY A 408 -11.34 23.19 -11.82
N GLU A 409 -11.38 23.88 -12.96
CA GLU A 409 -11.27 25.33 -12.99
C GLU A 409 -12.46 26.00 -12.29
N ARG A 410 -13.69 25.51 -12.52
CA ARG A 410 -14.89 25.99 -11.82
C ARG A 410 -14.84 25.68 -10.33
N ASP A 411 -14.47 24.47 -9.98
CA ASP A 411 -14.42 24.01 -8.60
C ASP A 411 -13.32 24.69 -7.80
N PHE A 412 -12.18 24.98 -8.44
CA PHE A 412 -11.10 25.74 -7.79
C PHE A 412 -11.50 27.20 -7.52
N LYS A 413 -12.24 27.82 -8.45
CA LYS A 413 -12.81 29.16 -8.22
C LYS A 413 -13.77 29.14 -7.02
N LEU A 414 -14.67 28.16 -6.99
CA LEU A 414 -15.63 27.98 -5.89
C LEU A 414 -14.91 27.74 -4.55
N LEU A 415 -13.90 26.87 -4.55
CA LEU A 415 -13.09 26.60 -3.37
C LEU A 415 -12.41 27.87 -2.83
N ARG A 416 -11.82 28.67 -3.71
CA ARG A 416 -11.16 29.92 -3.34
C ARG A 416 -12.14 30.94 -2.74
N GLU A 417 -13.31 31.10 -3.32
CA GLU A 417 -14.35 32.00 -2.81
C GLU A 417 -14.85 31.53 -1.43
N TRP A 418 -15.10 30.24 -1.27
CA TRP A 418 -15.54 29.66 0.00
C TRP A 418 -14.45 29.75 1.08
N ALA A 419 -13.20 29.42 0.75
CA ALA A 419 -12.07 29.46 1.67
C ALA A 419 -11.83 30.89 2.18
N ASN A 420 -11.88 31.89 1.32
CA ASN A 420 -11.73 33.30 1.71
C ASN A 420 -12.86 33.80 2.63
N ALA A 421 -14.02 33.20 2.56
CA ALA A 421 -15.19 33.57 3.38
C ALA A 421 -15.23 32.83 4.74
N ASN A 422 -14.63 31.63 4.82
CA ASN A 422 -14.82 30.73 5.96
C ASN A 422 -13.53 30.34 6.70
N LEU A 423 -12.36 30.50 6.08
CA LEU A 423 -11.08 30.14 6.69
C LEU A 423 -10.27 31.39 6.99
N ASP A 424 -9.50 31.33 8.07
CA ASP A 424 -8.56 32.38 8.43
C ASP A 424 -7.26 32.20 7.63
N LEU A 425 -7.25 32.79 6.43
CA LEU A 425 -6.11 32.73 5.51
C LEU A 425 -5.35 34.07 5.51
N PRO A 426 -4.03 34.07 5.71
CA PRO A 426 -3.21 35.28 5.64
C PRO A 426 -3.35 35.94 4.26
N GLY A 427 -3.68 37.25 4.24
CA GLY A 427 -3.83 38.03 3.00
C GLY A 427 -5.04 37.66 2.14
N LYS A 428 -5.96 36.79 2.61
CA LYS A 428 -7.12 36.29 1.86
C LYS A 428 -6.75 35.70 0.49
N THR A 429 -5.59 35.07 0.42
CA THR A 429 -5.12 34.34 -0.77
C THR A 429 -4.98 32.86 -0.45
N LEU A 430 -5.34 32.00 -1.39
CA LEU A 430 -5.19 30.56 -1.27
C LEU A 430 -3.82 30.17 -1.84
N GLU A 431 -2.87 29.97 -0.94
CA GLU A 431 -1.50 29.59 -1.31
C GLU A 431 -1.36 28.06 -1.53
N ALA A 432 -0.25 27.62 -2.11
CA ALA A 432 -0.04 26.23 -2.45
C ALA A 432 -0.18 25.26 -1.24
N TRP A 433 0.27 25.68 -0.06
CA TRP A 433 0.16 24.93 1.19
C TRP A 433 -1.23 24.94 1.82
N ASP A 434 -2.13 25.82 1.35
CA ASP A 434 -3.49 25.96 1.88
C ASP A 434 -4.52 25.20 1.04
N VAL A 435 -4.17 24.80 -0.19
CA VAL A 435 -5.14 24.18 -1.14
C VAL A 435 -5.69 22.85 -0.58
N ASP A 436 -4.82 21.94 -0.13
CA ASP A 436 -5.23 20.64 0.39
C ASP A 436 -6.05 20.80 1.69
N TYR A 437 -5.67 21.74 2.54
CA TYR A 437 -6.44 22.09 3.75
C TYR A 437 -7.82 22.66 3.40
N ALA A 438 -7.87 23.65 2.54
CA ALA A 438 -9.13 24.28 2.14
C ALA A 438 -10.09 23.27 1.49
N LEU A 439 -9.56 22.39 0.63
CA LEU A 439 -10.34 21.36 -0.03
C LEU A 439 -10.91 20.34 0.96
N GLU A 440 -10.11 19.93 1.97
CA GLU A 440 -10.57 19.01 3.00
C GLU A 440 -11.64 19.66 3.89
N GLN A 441 -11.43 20.93 4.33
CA GLN A 441 -12.43 21.65 5.13
C GLN A 441 -13.71 21.92 4.36
N TYR A 442 -13.61 22.22 3.07
CA TYR A 442 -14.76 22.38 2.18
C TYR A 442 -15.60 21.10 2.10
N ASN A 443 -14.95 19.99 1.82
CA ASN A 443 -15.61 18.68 1.70
C ASN A 443 -16.15 18.18 3.05
N TYR A 444 -15.41 18.42 4.13
CA TYR A 444 -15.89 18.14 5.48
C TYR A 444 -17.17 18.93 5.80
N ALA A 445 -17.22 20.23 5.50
CA ALA A 445 -18.40 21.05 5.70
C ALA A 445 -19.60 20.59 4.83
N ALA A 446 -19.33 20.06 3.63
CA ALA A 446 -20.38 19.51 2.76
C ALA A 446 -21.01 18.23 3.32
N ASP A 447 -20.21 17.40 3.97
CA ASP A 447 -20.62 16.08 4.47
C ASP A 447 -20.71 15.98 6.00
N TYR A 448 -20.57 17.10 6.70
CA TYR A 448 -20.44 17.13 8.17
C TYR A 448 -21.52 16.28 8.88
N THR A 449 -22.77 16.48 8.52
CA THR A 449 -23.90 15.74 9.14
C THR A 449 -23.87 14.25 8.86
N ARG A 450 -23.13 13.82 7.86
CA ARG A 450 -23.08 12.42 7.43
C ARG A 450 -21.97 11.61 8.11
N PHE A 451 -20.76 12.16 8.21
CA PHE A 451 -19.60 11.40 8.69
C PHE A 451 -19.36 11.52 10.18
N GLU A 452 -19.79 12.63 10.79
CA GLU A 452 -19.62 12.87 12.23
C GLU A 452 -20.79 12.32 13.08
N THR A 453 -21.77 11.66 12.45
CA THR A 453 -22.82 10.98 13.21
C THR A 453 -22.18 9.91 14.09
N LEU A 454 -22.33 10.08 15.40
CA LEU A 454 -21.92 9.08 16.38
C LEU A 454 -22.89 7.90 16.36
N ILE A 455 -22.35 6.71 16.18
CA ILE A 455 -23.11 5.46 16.27
C ILE A 455 -22.90 4.92 17.69
N SER A 456 -23.96 5.02 18.50
CA SER A 456 -23.98 4.39 19.80
C SER A 456 -24.35 2.91 19.63
N PRO A 457 -23.53 1.98 20.14
CA PRO A 457 -23.79 0.56 19.95
C PRO A 457 -25.07 0.14 20.65
N PRO A 458 -25.94 -0.64 20.00
CA PRO A 458 -27.09 -1.25 20.66
C PRO A 458 -26.59 -2.19 21.79
N ASN A 459 -27.27 -2.14 22.93
CA ASN A 459 -26.89 -2.94 24.12
C ASN A 459 -25.50 -2.58 24.72
N GLY A 460 -24.93 -1.40 24.38
CA GLY A 460 -23.73 -0.88 25.03
C GLY A 460 -22.42 -1.60 24.68
N SER A 461 -22.38 -2.43 23.60
CA SER A 461 -21.15 -3.08 23.16
C SER A 461 -20.85 -2.78 21.70
N LEU A 462 -19.76 -2.03 21.46
CA LEU A 462 -19.23 -1.74 20.14
C LEU A 462 -18.75 -3.02 19.43
N VAL A 463 -18.11 -3.93 20.16
CA VAL A 463 -17.63 -5.21 19.63
C VAL A 463 -18.79 -6.03 19.03
N ASN A 464 -19.91 -6.12 19.74
CA ASN A 464 -21.11 -6.82 19.22
C ASN A 464 -21.71 -6.12 18.01
N TYR A 465 -21.68 -4.79 17.97
CA TYR A 465 -22.15 -4.02 16.82
C TYR A 465 -21.25 -4.25 15.60
N LEU A 466 -19.92 -4.17 15.76
CA LEU A 466 -18.95 -4.48 14.70
C LEU A 466 -19.10 -5.92 14.19
N HIS A 467 -19.33 -6.89 15.11
CA HIS A 467 -19.64 -8.26 14.72
C HIS A 467 -20.87 -8.36 13.81
N THR A 468 -21.94 -7.64 14.16
CA THR A 468 -23.16 -7.62 13.33
C THR A 468 -22.88 -7.04 11.94
N VAL A 469 -22.22 -5.87 11.87
CA VAL A 469 -21.86 -5.22 10.60
C VAL A 469 -20.98 -6.11 9.74
N PHE A 470 -19.95 -6.73 10.32
CA PHE A 470 -19.04 -7.61 9.57
C PHE A 470 -19.73 -8.90 9.12
N SER A 471 -20.63 -9.45 9.92
CA SER A 471 -21.40 -10.63 9.54
C SER A 471 -22.39 -10.32 8.40
N GLU A 472 -23.09 -9.19 8.46
CA GLU A 472 -23.95 -8.74 7.37
C GLU A 472 -23.15 -8.53 6.08
N LEU A 473 -21.97 -7.86 6.18
CA LEU A 473 -21.11 -7.60 5.04
C LEU A 473 -20.56 -8.90 4.41
N ALA A 474 -20.09 -9.84 5.23
CA ALA A 474 -19.62 -11.14 4.74
C ALA A 474 -20.75 -11.95 4.08
N ASN A 475 -21.95 -11.93 4.67
CA ASN A 475 -23.12 -12.63 4.12
C ASN A 475 -23.52 -12.12 2.73
N MET A 476 -23.32 -10.83 2.42
CA MET A 476 -23.55 -10.29 1.07
C MET A 476 -22.69 -11.03 0.03
N PHE A 477 -21.45 -11.41 0.38
CA PHE A 477 -20.54 -12.17 -0.47
C PHE A 477 -20.69 -13.69 -0.33
N HIS A 478 -21.76 -14.18 0.26
CA HIS A 478 -21.99 -15.60 0.54
C HIS A 478 -20.87 -16.24 1.40
N LEU A 479 -20.35 -15.48 2.35
CA LEU A 479 -19.39 -15.92 3.33
C LEU A 479 -20.02 -15.90 4.72
N LYS A 480 -19.84 -16.96 5.49
CA LYS A 480 -20.35 -17.06 6.85
C LYS A 480 -19.21 -16.84 7.84
N LEU A 481 -19.41 -15.97 8.80
CA LEU A 481 -18.51 -15.77 9.92
C LEU A 481 -18.97 -16.59 11.13
N THR A 482 -18.12 -17.47 11.61
CA THR A 482 -18.29 -18.17 12.88
C THR A 482 -17.25 -17.67 13.86
N THR A 483 -17.67 -17.33 15.08
CA THR A 483 -16.78 -16.84 16.13
C THR A 483 -16.59 -17.92 17.17
N GLU A 484 -15.34 -18.17 17.58
CA GLU A 484 -15.06 -18.76 18.88
C GLU A 484 -15.16 -17.63 19.91
N ILE A 485 -16.34 -17.44 20.48
CA ILE A 485 -16.47 -16.57 21.66
C ILE A 485 -15.81 -17.32 22.81
N PRO A 486 -14.71 -16.82 23.40
CA PRO A 486 -14.20 -17.41 24.62
C PRO A 486 -15.32 -17.36 25.65
N ARG A 487 -15.78 -18.51 26.14
CA ARG A 487 -16.75 -18.56 27.21
C ARG A 487 -16.16 -17.82 28.40
N SER A 488 -16.75 -16.67 28.73
CA SER A 488 -16.35 -15.81 29.84
C SER A 488 -16.18 -16.65 31.12
N SER A 489 -14.95 -16.83 31.57
CA SER A 489 -14.71 -17.17 32.95
C SER A 489 -15.04 -15.93 33.80
N GLU A 490 -15.87 -16.06 34.79
CA GLU A 490 -16.57 -15.06 35.59
C GLU A 490 -15.70 -14.02 36.34
N ASN A 491 -14.43 -13.86 36.00
CA ASN A 491 -13.48 -13.00 36.73
C ASN A 491 -12.54 -12.18 35.87
N MET A 492 -12.91 -11.74 34.68
CA MET A 492 -12.06 -10.87 33.88
C MET A 492 -12.57 -9.43 33.81
N SER A 493 -11.92 -8.58 34.61
CA SER A 493 -11.98 -7.12 34.45
C SER A 493 -11.47 -6.71 33.06
N TYR A 494 -12.33 -6.15 32.22
CA TYR A 494 -12.06 -5.19 31.13
C TYR A 494 -10.92 -5.46 30.14
N ILE A 495 -10.55 -6.69 29.83
CA ILE A 495 -9.73 -6.97 28.68
C ILE A 495 -10.67 -7.24 27.51
N VAL A 496 -10.87 -6.24 26.67
CA VAL A 496 -11.62 -6.40 25.41
C VAL A 496 -10.92 -7.47 24.58
N GLU A 497 -11.58 -8.59 24.41
CA GLU A 497 -11.05 -9.76 23.75
C GLU A 497 -10.97 -9.54 22.24
N LYS A 498 -9.96 -10.11 21.61
CA LYS A 498 -9.84 -10.17 20.15
C LYS A 498 -11.02 -10.95 19.58
N LEU A 499 -11.58 -10.47 18.49
CA LEU A 499 -12.58 -11.21 17.71
C LEU A 499 -11.84 -12.17 16.75
N VAL A 500 -12.05 -13.45 16.91
CA VAL A 500 -11.52 -14.48 16.01
C VAL A 500 -12.67 -15.00 15.16
N TYR A 501 -12.56 -14.82 13.86
CA TYR A 501 -13.54 -15.28 12.89
C TYR A 501 -12.98 -16.42 12.05
N HIS A 502 -13.68 -17.55 12.03
CA HIS A 502 -13.53 -18.55 10.99
C HIS A 502 -14.47 -18.20 9.85
N VAL A 503 -13.92 -18.09 8.64
CA VAL A 503 -14.66 -17.72 7.44
C VAL A 503 -14.97 -18.98 6.63
N GLU A 504 -16.26 -19.27 6.50
CA GLU A 504 -16.78 -20.44 5.77
C GLU A 504 -17.47 -20.00 4.47
N ASP A 505 -17.32 -20.77 3.42
CA ASP A 505 -18.11 -20.59 2.21
C ASP A 505 -19.52 -21.13 2.43
N MET A 506 -20.54 -20.30 2.21
CA MET A 506 -21.95 -20.72 2.39
C MET A 506 -22.44 -21.74 1.34
N SER A 507 -21.73 -21.89 0.21
CA SER A 507 -22.15 -22.80 -0.86
C SER A 507 -21.76 -24.25 -0.59
N ASP A 508 -20.61 -24.53 0.03
CA ASP A 508 -20.08 -25.87 0.27
C ASP A 508 -19.65 -26.12 1.73
N GLY A 509 -19.74 -25.12 2.58
CA GLY A 509 -19.36 -25.20 4.01
C GLY A 509 -17.85 -25.32 4.23
N THR A 510 -17.01 -25.10 3.21
CA THR A 510 -15.56 -25.19 3.38
C THR A 510 -15.02 -24.02 4.21
N LEU A 511 -14.11 -24.32 5.14
CA LEU A 511 -13.36 -23.30 5.88
C LEU A 511 -12.35 -22.65 4.93
N LEU A 512 -12.48 -21.35 4.73
CA LEU A 512 -11.62 -20.56 3.85
C LEU A 512 -10.40 -19.99 4.59
N GLY A 513 -10.53 -19.58 5.85
CA GLY A 513 -9.42 -19.04 6.63
C GLY A 513 -9.89 -18.32 7.89
N GLU A 514 -8.97 -17.59 8.52
CA GLU A 514 -9.21 -16.89 9.78
C GLU A 514 -8.95 -15.39 9.66
N ILE A 515 -9.84 -14.59 10.28
CA ILE A 515 -9.67 -13.14 10.44
C ILE A 515 -9.67 -12.84 11.94
N ILE A 516 -8.58 -12.22 12.41
CA ILE A 516 -8.41 -11.85 13.82
C ILE A 516 -8.47 -10.34 13.92
N ILE A 517 -9.48 -9.82 14.61
CA ILE A 517 -9.73 -8.38 14.75
C ILE A 517 -9.46 -7.92 16.18
N ASP A 518 -8.61 -6.91 16.32
CA ASP A 518 -8.40 -6.15 17.56
C ASP A 518 -8.66 -4.68 17.26
N PRO A 519 -9.87 -4.15 17.55
CA PRO A 519 -10.26 -2.81 17.11
C PRO A 519 -9.64 -1.69 17.95
N PHE A 520 -9.09 -1.99 19.14
CA PHE A 520 -8.65 -0.98 20.08
C PHE A 520 -7.14 -0.75 20.07
N SER A 521 -6.73 0.46 20.43
CA SER A 521 -5.32 0.79 20.65
C SER A 521 -4.75 0.00 21.83
N ARG A 522 -3.49 -0.41 21.73
CA ARG A 522 -2.76 -1.17 22.78
C ARG A 522 -1.43 -0.49 23.09
N ASN A 523 -1.01 -0.54 24.35
CA ASN A 523 0.31 -0.06 24.75
C ASN A 523 1.42 -0.82 23.99
N GLY A 524 2.40 -0.09 23.48
CA GLY A 524 3.53 -0.68 22.72
C GLY A 524 3.24 -1.03 21.26
N ARG A 525 2.01 -0.78 20.79
CA ARG A 525 1.65 -0.89 19.36
C ARG A 525 1.61 0.48 18.73
N SER A 526 2.24 0.64 17.57
CA SER A 526 2.14 1.84 16.75
C SER A 526 0.70 2.07 16.29
N VAL A 527 0.29 3.33 16.25
CA VAL A 527 -1.00 3.72 15.69
C VAL A 527 -0.82 3.84 14.17
N PRO A 528 -1.57 3.07 13.38
CA PRO A 528 -1.41 3.11 11.93
C PRO A 528 -1.98 4.39 11.33
N VAL A 529 -1.36 4.86 10.28
CA VAL A 529 -1.92 5.90 9.42
C VAL A 529 -3.18 5.34 8.76
N GLY A 530 -4.32 6.00 8.94
CA GLY A 530 -5.62 5.49 8.49
C GLY A 530 -6.41 4.72 9.56
N GLY A 531 -5.85 4.53 10.74
CA GLY A 531 -6.56 3.97 11.91
C GLY A 531 -6.62 2.45 11.97
N ASN A 532 -6.27 1.72 10.89
CA ASN A 532 -6.34 0.26 10.87
C ASN A 532 -5.14 -0.34 10.12
N ILE A 533 -4.61 -1.45 10.63
CA ILE A 533 -3.58 -2.25 9.97
C ILE A 533 -4.22 -3.53 9.43
N PHE A 534 -4.08 -3.76 8.14
CA PHE A 534 -4.29 -5.04 7.48
C PHE A 534 -2.96 -5.77 7.43
N ALA A 535 -2.84 -6.90 8.13
CA ALA A 535 -1.60 -7.64 8.27
C ALA A 535 -1.80 -9.15 7.99
N PRO A 536 -1.52 -9.63 6.76
CA PRO A 536 -1.47 -11.05 6.47
C PRO A 536 -0.36 -11.73 7.27
N VAL A 537 -0.64 -12.88 7.87
CA VAL A 537 0.30 -13.64 8.70
C VAL A 537 0.59 -15.01 8.09
N ALA A 538 -0.38 -15.63 7.46
CA ALA A 538 -0.22 -16.90 6.78
C ALA A 538 -0.99 -16.90 5.45
N ALA A 539 -0.40 -17.48 4.40
CA ALA A 539 -1.05 -17.78 3.14
C ALA A 539 -1.47 -19.26 3.08
N ARG A 540 -2.42 -19.58 2.22
CA ARG A 540 -2.81 -20.97 1.96
C ARG A 540 -1.66 -21.72 1.30
N ASN A 541 -1.41 -22.96 1.72
CA ASN A 541 -0.54 -23.88 1.04
C ASN A 541 -1.03 -25.31 1.19
N ASN A 542 -1.45 -25.92 0.12
CA ASN A 542 -1.99 -27.28 0.11
C ASN A 542 -0.89 -28.34 0.03
N LEU A 543 0.33 -28.02 -0.41
CA LEU A 543 1.41 -28.98 -0.59
C LEU A 543 1.99 -29.48 0.75
N PHE A 544 1.89 -28.69 1.80
CA PHE A 544 2.38 -29.03 3.13
C PHE A 544 1.32 -29.59 4.08
N ALA A 545 0.13 -29.90 3.57
CA ALA A 545 -0.96 -30.43 4.39
C ALA A 545 -0.61 -31.68 5.20
N SER A 546 0.35 -32.49 4.71
CA SER A 546 0.79 -33.73 5.36
C SER A 546 1.97 -33.55 6.32
N ASP A 547 2.88 -32.60 6.06
CA ASP A 547 4.17 -32.52 6.77
C ASP A 547 4.20 -31.42 7.83
N ILE A 548 3.31 -30.41 7.75
CA ILE A 548 3.22 -29.32 8.73
C ILE A 548 2.65 -29.77 10.08
N ARG A 549 2.17 -30.99 10.22
CA ARG A 549 1.89 -31.62 11.53
C ARG A 549 3.08 -31.58 12.49
N ILE A 550 4.30 -31.41 11.98
CA ILE A 550 5.53 -31.29 12.77
C ILE A 550 5.69 -29.90 13.38
N LEU A 551 5.13 -28.86 12.78
CA LEU A 551 5.13 -27.49 13.29
C LEU A 551 3.82 -27.17 14.02
N SER A 552 3.43 -28.03 14.95
CA SER A 552 2.27 -27.95 15.85
C SER A 552 1.45 -26.64 15.74
N GLY A 553 0.31 -26.72 15.07
CA GLY A 553 -0.71 -25.69 15.10
C GLY A 553 -0.71 -24.68 13.94
N SER A 554 0.12 -24.82 12.90
CA SER A 554 0.00 -24.00 11.71
C SER A 554 -1.18 -24.47 10.86
N SER A 555 -2.16 -23.62 10.71
CA SER A 555 -3.34 -23.80 9.87
C SER A 555 -2.90 -23.87 8.40
N GLN A 556 -3.52 -24.74 7.63
CA GLN A 556 -3.43 -24.80 6.17
C GLN A 556 -4.13 -23.60 5.50
N TYR A 557 -4.74 -22.74 6.29
CA TYR A 557 -5.61 -21.67 5.86
C TYR A 557 -4.90 -20.31 5.97
N PRO A 558 -5.29 -19.33 5.14
CA PRO A 558 -4.82 -17.96 5.30
C PRO A 558 -5.29 -17.38 6.64
N ILE A 559 -4.39 -16.68 7.31
CA ILE A 559 -4.65 -15.96 8.56
C ILE A 559 -4.30 -14.50 8.35
N VAL A 560 -5.20 -13.61 8.74
CA VAL A 560 -5.02 -12.17 8.61
C VAL A 560 -5.44 -11.45 9.89
N TYR A 561 -4.63 -10.46 10.30
CA TYR A 561 -4.97 -9.55 11.39
C TYR A 561 -5.54 -8.25 10.85
N LEU A 562 -6.59 -7.77 11.51
CA LEU A 562 -7.11 -6.40 11.39
C LEU A 562 -6.95 -5.71 12.74
N LEU A 563 -6.00 -4.78 12.82
CA LEU A 563 -5.65 -4.09 14.04
C LEU A 563 -6.07 -2.64 13.94
N GLY A 564 -6.96 -2.22 14.84
CA GLY A 564 -7.44 -0.85 14.92
C GLY A 564 -6.72 -0.03 15.98
N SER A 565 -7.10 1.23 16.05
CA SER A 565 -6.57 2.22 17.00
C SER A 565 -7.66 2.97 17.77
N LEU A 566 -8.87 2.39 17.85
CA LEU A 566 -9.94 2.99 18.64
C LEU A 566 -9.56 3.13 20.11
N ASN A 567 -9.98 4.21 20.73
CA ASN A 567 -9.85 4.34 22.17
C ASN A 567 -10.73 3.28 22.86
N PRO A 568 -10.24 2.57 23.89
CA PRO A 568 -11.07 1.62 24.64
C PRO A 568 -12.38 2.21 25.20
N SER A 569 -12.41 3.53 25.51
CA SER A 569 -13.66 4.22 25.90
C SER A 569 -14.73 4.23 24.81
N SER A 570 -14.37 4.01 23.55
CA SER A 570 -15.34 3.88 22.44
C SER A 570 -16.26 2.67 22.59
N GLU A 571 -15.90 1.68 23.41
CA GLU A 571 -16.79 0.55 23.73
C GLU A 571 -18.14 1.03 24.29
N THR A 572 -18.12 2.05 25.15
CA THR A 572 -19.33 2.61 25.78
C THR A 572 -19.90 3.81 25.03
N PHE A 573 -19.07 4.66 24.46
CA PHE A 573 -19.49 5.90 23.83
C PHE A 573 -19.80 5.78 22.33
N GLY A 574 -19.38 4.68 21.69
CA GLY A 574 -19.60 4.45 20.27
C GLY A 574 -18.48 5.01 19.38
N ILE A 575 -18.71 4.94 18.07
CA ILE A 575 -17.75 5.38 17.04
C ILE A 575 -18.42 6.33 16.03
N SER A 576 -17.62 7.18 15.39
CA SER A 576 -18.12 7.97 14.25
C SER A 576 -18.39 7.08 13.03
N PHE A 577 -19.33 7.49 12.19
CA PHE A 577 -19.66 6.77 10.96
C PHE A 577 -18.43 6.67 10.03
N GLY A 578 -17.59 7.70 9.99
CA GLY A 578 -16.34 7.69 9.23
C GLY A 578 -15.37 6.59 9.71
N ALA A 579 -15.24 6.41 11.04
CA ALA A 579 -14.44 5.33 11.60
C ALA A 579 -15.00 3.94 11.25
N LEU A 580 -16.32 3.77 11.29
CA LEU A 580 -16.97 2.53 10.86
C LEU A 580 -16.67 2.21 9.39
N LEU A 581 -16.77 3.20 8.50
CA LEU A 581 -16.45 3.03 7.07
C LEU A 581 -15.00 2.61 6.85
N SER A 582 -14.07 3.18 7.63
CA SER A 582 -12.66 2.79 7.60
C SER A 582 -12.48 1.32 8.01
N PHE A 583 -13.17 0.87 9.05
CA PHE A 583 -13.16 -0.54 9.44
C PHE A 583 -13.75 -1.45 8.37
N MET A 584 -14.90 -1.11 7.80
CA MET A 584 -15.53 -1.89 6.71
C MET A 584 -14.61 -2.02 5.50
N SER A 585 -13.94 -0.95 5.14
CA SER A 585 -12.96 -0.94 4.07
C SER A 585 -11.79 -1.90 4.35
N SER A 586 -11.20 -1.81 5.53
CA SER A 586 -10.08 -2.69 5.93
C SER A 586 -10.52 -4.15 6.06
N PHE A 587 -11.74 -4.39 6.55
CA PHE A 587 -12.34 -5.72 6.60
C PHE A 587 -12.58 -6.29 5.20
N GLY A 588 -12.93 -5.46 4.21
CA GLY A 588 -12.99 -5.86 2.80
C GLY A 588 -11.68 -6.45 2.28
N SER A 589 -10.54 -5.85 2.65
CA SER A 589 -9.22 -6.41 2.34
C SER A 589 -8.97 -7.76 3.01
N CYS A 590 -9.44 -7.93 4.26
CA CYS A 590 -9.37 -9.22 4.95
C CYS A 590 -10.22 -10.29 4.25
N LEU A 591 -11.46 -9.96 3.90
CA LEU A 591 -12.36 -10.88 3.17
C LEU A 591 -11.75 -11.31 1.84
N GLN A 592 -11.17 -10.39 1.10
CA GLN A 592 -10.51 -10.73 -0.16
C GLN A 592 -9.36 -11.71 0.02
N TYR A 593 -8.50 -11.46 1.01
CA TYR A 593 -7.36 -12.33 1.29
C TYR A 593 -7.81 -13.75 1.64
N VAL A 594 -8.85 -13.87 2.47
CA VAL A 594 -9.37 -15.16 2.94
C VAL A 594 -10.24 -15.86 1.89
N ALA A 595 -11.02 -15.12 1.08
CA ALA A 595 -11.85 -15.69 0.03
C ALA A 595 -11.06 -16.29 -1.14
N CYS A 596 -9.77 -15.98 -1.27
CA CYS A 596 -8.89 -16.56 -2.27
C CYS A 596 -8.70 -18.04 -2.01
N ARG A 597 -8.98 -18.89 -3.03
CA ARG A 597 -8.86 -20.36 -2.96
C ARG A 597 -7.60 -20.90 -3.63
N VAL A 598 -6.68 -20.03 -4.01
CA VAL A 598 -5.43 -20.43 -4.67
C VAL A 598 -4.63 -21.37 -3.77
N PRO A 599 -4.20 -22.55 -4.26
CA PRO A 599 -3.46 -23.52 -3.47
C PRO A 599 -1.99 -23.14 -3.23
N HIS A 600 -1.46 -22.18 -3.99
CA HIS A 600 -0.07 -21.78 -4.04
C HIS A 600 0.16 -20.48 -3.27
N HIS A 601 1.05 -20.48 -2.28
CA HIS A 601 1.30 -19.32 -1.42
C HIS A 601 1.88 -18.13 -2.19
N GLU A 602 2.70 -18.36 -3.22
CA GLU A 602 3.29 -17.28 -4.02
C GLU A 602 2.23 -16.46 -4.76
N LEU A 603 1.10 -17.05 -5.13
CA LEU A 603 -0.01 -16.35 -5.77
C LEU A 603 -0.84 -15.47 -4.82
N TYR A 604 -0.63 -15.57 -3.50
CA TYR A 604 -1.18 -14.65 -2.50
C TYR A 604 -0.37 -13.39 -2.34
N SER A 605 0.94 -13.51 -2.47
CA SER A 605 1.88 -12.49 -2.06
C SER A 605 2.76 -11.97 -3.19
N PHE A 606 2.36 -12.12 -4.46
CA PHE A 606 3.16 -11.59 -5.55
C PHE A 606 3.48 -10.12 -5.28
N PRO A 607 4.70 -9.83 -4.74
CA PRO A 607 4.97 -8.52 -4.17
C PRO A 607 5.22 -7.47 -5.24
N HIS A 608 5.40 -7.87 -6.49
CA HIS A 608 6.23 -7.03 -7.31
C HIS A 608 5.54 -6.11 -8.27
N PHE A 609 4.29 -6.30 -8.67
CA PHE A 609 3.72 -5.33 -9.60
C PHE A 609 2.19 -5.29 -9.65
N MET A 610 1.45 -6.25 -9.06
CA MET A 610 0.19 -6.55 -9.68
C MET A 610 -1.01 -6.89 -8.81
N ALA A 611 -0.77 -7.21 -7.57
CA ALA A 611 -1.85 -7.47 -6.61
C ALA A 611 -2.54 -6.18 -6.10
N LEU A 612 -2.12 -5.03 -6.62
CA LEU A 612 -2.68 -3.74 -6.21
C LEU A 612 -4.16 -3.62 -6.57
N ASP A 613 -4.60 -4.18 -7.72
CA ASP A 613 -5.98 -4.09 -8.18
C ASP A 613 -6.96 -4.76 -7.29
N SER A 614 -6.75 -6.01 -7.12
CA SER A 614 -7.73 -6.83 -6.44
C SER A 614 -7.81 -6.48 -4.96
N ARG A 615 -6.70 -6.20 -4.30
CA ARG A 615 -6.67 -5.86 -2.86
C ARG A 615 -7.49 -4.64 -2.52
N PHE A 616 -7.41 -3.59 -3.34
CA PHE A 616 -8.09 -2.33 -3.05
C PHE A 616 -9.51 -2.28 -3.59
N LEU A 617 -9.84 -3.06 -4.63
CA LEU A 617 -11.18 -3.06 -5.19
C LEU A 617 -12.22 -3.56 -4.16
N MET A 618 -11.93 -4.65 -3.44
CA MET A 618 -12.82 -5.15 -2.39
C MET A 618 -12.94 -4.18 -1.21
N SER A 619 -11.83 -3.54 -0.83
CA SER A 619 -11.78 -2.50 0.20
C SER A 619 -12.68 -1.32 -0.18
N ASP A 620 -12.54 -0.81 -1.41
CA ASP A 620 -13.34 0.30 -1.92
C ASP A 620 -14.82 -0.08 -2.07
N LEU A 621 -15.10 -1.33 -2.47
CA LEU A 621 -16.48 -1.83 -2.58
C LEU A 621 -17.16 -1.92 -1.21
N CYS A 622 -16.47 -2.43 -0.18
CA CYS A 622 -17.01 -2.49 1.18
C CYS A 622 -17.22 -1.10 1.78
N TYR A 623 -16.33 -0.16 1.51
CA TYR A 623 -16.54 1.26 1.86
C TYR A 623 -17.81 1.81 1.19
N SER A 624 -17.99 1.54 -0.11
CA SER A 624 -19.13 1.99 -0.89
C SER A 624 -20.45 1.40 -0.41
N ILE A 625 -20.45 0.12 0.00
CA ILE A 625 -21.59 -0.56 0.62
C ILE A 625 -22.00 0.17 1.91
N GLY A 626 -21.01 0.53 2.74
CA GLY A 626 -21.27 1.28 3.98
C GLY A 626 -21.85 2.66 3.72
N VAL A 627 -21.26 3.40 2.78
CA VAL A 627 -21.72 4.73 2.39
C VAL A 627 -23.17 4.72 1.87
N SER A 628 -23.54 3.69 1.11
CA SER A 628 -24.92 3.56 0.56
C SER A 628 -25.97 3.15 1.58
N ASN A 629 -25.60 2.91 2.86
CA ASN A 629 -26.47 2.38 3.90
C ASN A 629 -27.18 1.07 3.52
N ALA A 630 -26.51 0.21 2.77
CA ALA A 630 -27.07 -1.03 2.29
C ALA A 630 -27.31 -2.05 3.42
N LEU A 631 -26.50 -1.99 4.48
CA LEU A 631 -26.60 -2.92 5.61
C LEU A 631 -27.75 -2.54 6.56
N PRO A 632 -28.57 -3.54 6.99
CA PRO A 632 -29.68 -3.32 7.94
C PRO A 632 -29.22 -2.68 9.25
N SER A 633 -28.11 -3.12 9.82
CA SER A 633 -27.55 -2.60 11.07
C SER A 633 -27.20 -1.11 10.98
N ILE A 634 -26.65 -0.66 9.84
CA ILE A 634 -26.32 0.75 9.61
C ILE A 634 -27.62 1.55 9.41
N ARG A 635 -28.57 1.00 8.66
CA ARG A 635 -29.86 1.66 8.35
C ARG A 635 -30.69 1.93 9.60
N GLN A 636 -30.77 0.96 10.51
CA GLN A 636 -31.53 1.09 11.76
C GLN A 636 -31.00 2.22 12.65
N HIS A 637 -29.68 2.40 12.73
CA HIS A 637 -29.08 3.43 13.58
C HIS A 637 -29.15 4.84 13.00
N ARG A 638 -29.26 4.97 11.68
CA ARG A 638 -29.46 6.28 11.02
C ARG A 638 -30.94 6.69 10.92
N GLY A 639 -31.85 5.75 10.97
CA GLY A 639 -33.29 5.98 10.84
C GLY A 639 -33.99 6.46 12.12
N SER A 640 -33.37 6.36 13.29
CA SER A 640 -33.97 6.88 14.54
C SER A 640 -33.71 8.38 14.64
N ASP A 641 -34.62 9.14 14.07
CA ASP A 641 -34.64 10.62 14.02
C ASP A 641 -34.59 11.34 15.39
N ASN A 642 -34.57 10.59 16.49
CA ASN A 642 -34.54 11.12 17.86
C ASN A 642 -33.15 11.55 18.36
N GLN A 643 -32.05 11.32 17.58
CA GLN A 643 -30.74 11.83 17.88
C GLN A 643 -30.30 12.97 16.92
N LYS A 644 -31.21 13.80 16.47
CA LYS A 644 -30.90 15.18 16.05
C LYS A 644 -30.42 16.01 17.25
N ALA A 645 -29.85 15.34 18.24
CA ALA A 645 -29.38 15.93 19.45
C ALA A 645 -28.04 16.65 19.18
N HIS A 646 -28.14 17.96 19.10
CA HIS A 646 -27.17 18.95 19.59
C HIS A 646 -25.85 19.21 18.87
N PHE A 647 -25.57 18.69 17.68
CA PHE A 647 -24.49 19.24 16.88
C PHE A 647 -25.05 20.00 15.68
N GLN A 648 -25.25 21.30 15.89
CA GLN A 648 -25.55 22.21 14.77
C GLN A 648 -24.26 22.47 14.00
N PRO A 649 -24.28 22.54 12.64
CA PRO A 649 -23.14 23.01 11.84
C PRO A 649 -22.62 24.39 12.25
N SER A 650 -23.46 25.17 12.93
CA SER A 650 -23.11 26.45 13.53
C SER A 650 -22.02 26.36 14.62
N ALA A 651 -21.76 25.18 15.21
CA ALA A 651 -20.69 25.02 16.19
C ALA A 651 -19.29 25.14 15.58
N VAL A 652 -19.12 24.88 14.28
CA VAL A 652 -17.84 25.02 13.57
C VAL A 652 -17.75 26.37 12.82
N GLY A 653 -18.84 27.15 12.73
CA GLY A 653 -18.87 28.47 12.08
C GLY A 653 -18.70 28.43 10.55
N LEU A 654 -18.60 27.24 9.93
CA LEU A 654 -18.43 27.11 8.50
C LEU A 654 -19.77 27.09 7.75
N ARG A 655 -19.84 27.78 6.61
CA ARG A 655 -21.00 27.73 5.75
C ARG A 655 -21.01 26.43 4.97
N THR A 656 -22.15 25.72 4.99
CA THR A 656 -22.31 24.46 4.23
C THR A 656 -22.24 24.74 2.73
N PRO A 657 -21.28 24.13 2.01
CA PRO A 657 -21.16 24.30 0.57
C PRO A 657 -22.24 23.50 -0.18
N PRO A 658 -22.57 23.88 -1.43
CA PRO A 658 -23.67 23.26 -2.20
C PRO A 658 -23.39 21.83 -2.64
N LYS A 659 -22.13 21.46 -2.81
CA LYS A 659 -21.68 20.12 -3.26
C LYS A 659 -20.24 19.87 -2.86
N ARG A 660 -19.82 18.61 -2.89
CA ARG A 660 -18.39 18.23 -2.73
C ARG A 660 -17.56 18.60 -3.95
N ILE A 661 -16.28 18.86 -3.72
CA ILE A 661 -15.28 19.02 -4.77
C ILE A 661 -14.41 17.76 -4.84
N MET A 662 -14.56 17.03 -5.96
CA MET A 662 -13.80 15.82 -6.23
C MET A 662 -12.84 16.00 -7.41
N SER A 663 -13.13 16.92 -8.31
CA SER A 663 -12.39 17.14 -9.55
C SER A 663 -10.90 17.41 -9.31
N LEU A 664 -10.55 18.15 -8.25
CA LEU A 664 -9.18 18.51 -7.94
C LEU A 664 -8.34 17.31 -7.49
N TYR A 665 -8.92 16.39 -6.70
CA TYR A 665 -8.24 15.14 -6.31
C TYR A 665 -7.96 14.26 -7.54
N ILE A 666 -8.95 14.08 -8.40
CA ILE A 666 -8.82 13.23 -9.57
C ILE A 666 -7.88 13.85 -10.61
N LEU A 667 -7.89 15.17 -10.77
CA LEU A 667 -6.93 15.88 -11.61
C LEU A 667 -5.48 15.69 -11.14
N ARG A 668 -5.26 15.68 -9.80
CA ARG A 668 -3.94 15.41 -9.23
C ARG A 668 -3.50 13.97 -9.49
N GLU A 669 -4.38 13.00 -9.30
CA GLU A 669 -4.09 11.60 -9.64
C GLU A 669 -3.82 11.42 -11.15
N LEU A 670 -4.56 12.12 -12.00
CA LEU A 670 -4.29 12.12 -13.46
C LEU A 670 -2.95 12.75 -13.79
N TYR A 671 -2.62 13.89 -13.16
CA TYR A 671 -1.32 14.52 -13.32
C TYR A 671 -0.19 13.55 -12.93
N GLU A 672 -0.25 12.95 -11.75
CA GLU A 672 0.76 12.00 -11.26
C GLU A 672 0.88 10.79 -12.19
N SER A 673 -0.24 10.25 -12.67
CA SER A 673 -0.28 9.12 -13.61
C SER A 673 0.35 9.47 -14.97
N ARG A 674 0.02 10.65 -15.51
CA ARG A 674 0.56 11.11 -16.79
C ARG A 674 2.03 11.47 -16.71
N PHE A 675 2.45 12.09 -15.61
CA PHE A 675 3.85 12.38 -15.32
C PHE A 675 4.68 11.10 -15.21
N ASP A 676 4.19 10.10 -14.49
CA ASP A 676 4.82 8.78 -14.38
C ASP A 676 5.00 8.12 -15.75
N LEU A 677 3.93 8.02 -16.55
CA LEU A 677 4.02 7.43 -17.90
C LEU A 677 5.00 8.19 -18.79
N ALA A 678 5.04 9.53 -18.73
CA ALA A 678 5.95 10.33 -19.50
C ALA A 678 7.42 10.13 -19.10
N LEU A 679 7.70 10.00 -17.80
CA LEU A 679 9.05 9.75 -17.30
C LEU A 679 9.71 8.50 -17.90
N TRP A 680 8.94 7.47 -18.15
CA TRP A 680 9.44 6.16 -18.57
C TRP A 680 9.24 5.86 -20.05
N SER A 681 8.63 6.78 -20.79
CA SER A 681 8.46 6.69 -22.24
C SER A 681 9.73 7.14 -22.98
N ASN A 682 10.06 6.46 -24.06
CA ASN A 682 11.14 6.87 -24.94
C ASN A 682 10.88 8.23 -25.63
N LYS A 683 9.62 8.62 -25.78
CA LYS A 683 9.26 9.91 -26.42
C LYS A 683 9.83 11.11 -25.65
N GLU A 684 9.97 10.97 -24.32
CA GLU A 684 10.42 12.04 -23.43
C GLU A 684 11.80 11.76 -22.81
N SER A 685 12.57 10.82 -23.37
CA SER A 685 13.86 10.37 -22.79
C SER A 685 14.87 11.50 -22.60
N GLU A 686 14.93 12.46 -23.51
CA GLU A 686 15.85 13.61 -23.46
C GLU A 686 15.32 14.78 -22.62
N THR A 687 14.02 14.82 -22.34
CA THR A 687 13.40 15.90 -21.56
C THR A 687 13.74 15.74 -20.09
N LYS A 688 14.20 16.81 -19.43
CA LYS A 688 14.45 16.80 -17.99
C LYS A 688 13.17 16.53 -17.21
N TRP A 689 13.25 15.75 -16.14
CA TRP A 689 12.09 15.45 -15.29
C TRP A 689 11.42 16.71 -14.72
N SER A 690 12.21 17.75 -14.39
CA SER A 690 11.69 19.02 -13.87
C SER A 690 10.89 19.83 -14.92
N THR A 691 11.21 19.68 -16.20
CA THR A 691 10.41 20.25 -17.31
C THR A 691 9.10 19.47 -17.43
N LEU A 692 9.16 18.14 -17.47
CA LEU A 692 7.95 17.30 -17.48
C LEU A 692 7.03 17.61 -16.31
N HIS A 693 7.58 17.74 -15.09
CA HIS A 693 6.82 18.12 -13.91
C HIS A 693 6.02 19.41 -14.11
N LYS A 694 6.68 20.48 -14.58
CA LYS A 694 6.04 21.77 -14.85
C LYS A 694 4.98 21.70 -15.96
N ASP A 695 5.29 21.02 -17.04
CA ASP A 695 4.41 20.96 -18.22
C ASP A 695 3.16 20.15 -17.91
N PHE A 696 3.31 18.98 -17.28
CA PHE A 696 2.16 18.16 -16.89
C PHE A 696 1.32 18.81 -15.77
N TRP A 697 1.94 19.51 -14.82
CA TRP A 697 1.18 20.28 -13.83
C TRP A 697 0.32 21.35 -14.49
N LYS A 698 0.90 22.19 -15.33
CA LYS A 698 0.19 23.24 -16.10
C LYS A 698 -0.95 22.65 -16.94
N MET A 699 -0.74 21.47 -17.49
CA MET A 699 -1.72 20.79 -18.33
C MET A 699 -2.94 20.31 -17.52
N HIS A 700 -2.75 19.86 -16.30
CA HIS A 700 -3.79 19.22 -15.49
C HIS A 700 -4.39 20.15 -14.42
N MET A 701 -3.54 20.80 -13.62
CA MET A 701 -4.01 21.56 -12.46
C MET A 701 -4.54 22.94 -12.82
N PRO A 702 -5.59 23.45 -12.13
CA PRO A 702 -6.18 24.76 -12.39
C PRO A 702 -5.42 25.90 -11.69
N TYR A 703 -4.36 25.62 -10.96
CA TYR A 703 -3.51 26.60 -10.28
C TYR A 703 -2.03 26.36 -10.59
N PRO A 704 -1.18 27.41 -10.50
CA PRO A 704 0.22 27.29 -10.89
C PRO A 704 1.01 26.40 -9.96
N LEU A 705 2.01 25.72 -10.51
CA LEU A 705 3.00 25.01 -9.72
C LEU A 705 3.84 26.01 -8.91
N HIS A 706 3.97 25.77 -7.61
CA HIS A 706 4.87 26.59 -6.79
C HIS A 706 6.33 26.35 -7.20
N PRO A 707 7.17 27.39 -7.30
CA PRO A 707 8.55 27.26 -7.76
C PRO A 707 9.40 26.30 -6.94
N ASP A 708 9.08 26.14 -5.66
CA ASP A 708 9.81 25.31 -4.71
C ASP A 708 9.30 23.86 -4.65
N ASP A 709 8.23 23.55 -5.36
CA ASP A 709 7.71 22.19 -5.40
C ASP A 709 8.65 21.29 -6.20
N GLN A 710 9.36 20.45 -5.48
CA GLN A 710 10.31 19.46 -5.97
C GLN A 710 9.94 18.04 -5.48
N TRP A 711 8.64 17.78 -5.26
CA TRP A 711 8.16 16.51 -4.71
C TRP A 711 8.72 15.25 -5.40
N PRO A 712 9.05 15.23 -6.74
CA PRO A 712 9.62 14.05 -7.35
C PRO A 712 10.95 13.63 -6.73
N CYS A 713 11.75 14.57 -6.18
CA CYS A 713 13.01 14.26 -5.50
C CYS A 713 12.83 13.47 -4.19
N SER A 714 11.63 13.47 -3.61
CA SER A 714 11.29 12.71 -2.40
C SER A 714 10.30 11.57 -2.63
N CYS A 715 9.88 11.32 -3.89
CA CYS A 715 8.89 10.32 -4.23
C CYS A 715 9.51 8.91 -4.28
N THR A 716 9.59 8.24 -3.12
CA THR A 716 10.10 6.86 -3.02
C THR A 716 9.21 5.84 -3.76
N GLN A 717 7.93 6.15 -3.96
CA GLN A 717 7.02 5.31 -4.73
C GLN A 717 7.45 5.16 -6.21
N LEU A 718 8.07 6.18 -6.79
CA LEU A 718 8.58 6.14 -8.19
C LEU A 718 10.04 5.73 -8.29
N PHE A 719 10.87 6.08 -7.30
CA PHE A 719 12.32 6.00 -7.42
C PHE A 719 13.02 5.25 -6.28
N GLY A 720 12.27 4.79 -5.27
CA GLY A 720 12.80 4.00 -4.16
C GLY A 720 12.78 2.49 -4.43
N PRO A 721 13.25 1.68 -3.47
CA PRO A 721 13.13 0.23 -3.53
C PRO A 721 11.66 -0.21 -3.68
N ASN A 722 11.42 -1.19 -4.53
CA ASN A 722 10.06 -1.65 -4.89
C ASN A 722 9.20 -0.56 -5.55
N SER A 723 9.81 0.28 -6.38
CA SER A 723 9.13 1.38 -7.05
C SER A 723 7.97 0.90 -7.94
N GLN A 724 6.94 1.73 -8.01
CA GLN A 724 5.77 1.56 -8.89
C GLN A 724 5.93 2.35 -10.20
N ALA A 725 7.15 2.40 -10.74
CA ALA A 725 7.48 3.14 -11.94
C ALA A 725 6.71 2.64 -13.17
N GLY A 726 5.89 3.49 -13.75
CA GLY A 726 4.99 3.18 -14.85
C GLY A 726 3.62 2.65 -14.42
N LEU A 727 3.31 2.64 -13.11
CA LEU A 727 2.10 2.02 -12.55
C LEU A 727 1.16 2.99 -11.82
N LEU A 728 1.48 4.28 -11.68
CA LEU A 728 0.60 5.20 -10.93
C LEU A 728 -0.78 5.40 -11.59
N TYR A 729 -0.92 5.14 -12.88
CA TYR A 729 -2.22 5.19 -13.57
C TYR A 729 -3.28 4.27 -12.95
N TYR A 730 -2.82 3.32 -12.20
CA TYR A 730 -3.57 2.31 -11.51
C TYR A 730 -4.63 2.88 -10.57
N ARG A 731 -4.38 4.03 -9.96
CA ARG A 731 -5.36 4.73 -9.11
C ARG A 731 -6.63 5.09 -9.89
N ILE A 732 -6.47 5.60 -11.11
CA ILE A 732 -7.60 5.90 -12.01
C ILE A 732 -8.26 4.62 -12.51
N TRP A 733 -7.44 3.61 -12.87
CA TRP A 733 -7.94 2.33 -13.34
C TRP A 733 -8.83 1.63 -12.31
N ARG A 734 -8.41 1.63 -11.05
CA ARG A 734 -9.20 1.10 -9.93
C ARG A 734 -10.57 1.78 -9.80
N ARG A 735 -10.63 3.10 -9.95
CA ARG A 735 -11.91 3.84 -9.96
C ARG A 735 -12.83 3.41 -11.10
N ILE A 736 -12.26 3.12 -12.28
CA ILE A 736 -13.01 2.60 -13.43
C ILE A 736 -13.61 1.23 -13.10
N LEU A 737 -12.80 0.34 -12.53
CA LEU A 737 -13.25 -1.01 -12.13
C LEU A 737 -14.37 -0.92 -11.07
N LEU A 738 -14.16 -0.14 -10.04
CA LEU A 738 -15.14 0.05 -8.97
C LEU A 738 -16.46 0.57 -9.52
N GLN A 739 -16.42 1.62 -10.32
CA GLN A 739 -17.63 2.22 -10.89
C GLN A 739 -18.40 1.25 -11.79
N ASP A 740 -17.69 0.42 -12.54
CA ASP A 740 -18.34 -0.61 -13.37
C ASP A 740 -19.02 -1.72 -12.51
N VAL A 741 -18.39 -2.11 -11.39
CA VAL A 741 -19.02 -3.03 -10.42
C VAL A 741 -20.27 -2.39 -9.80
N LEU A 742 -20.17 -1.13 -9.35
CA LEU A 742 -21.30 -0.42 -8.74
C LEU A 742 -22.46 -0.21 -9.73
N CYS A 743 -22.18 0.10 -10.99
CA CYS A 743 -23.21 0.17 -12.03
C CYS A 743 -23.96 -1.17 -12.17
N SER A 744 -23.26 -2.30 -12.06
CA SER A 744 -23.94 -3.61 -12.13
C SER A 744 -24.89 -3.85 -10.96
N LEU A 745 -24.57 -3.34 -9.79
CA LEU A 745 -25.42 -3.41 -8.60
C LEU A 745 -26.62 -2.44 -8.74
N GLN A 746 -26.38 -1.24 -9.26
CA GLN A 746 -27.44 -0.24 -9.52
C GLN A 746 -28.43 -0.76 -10.55
N ASP A 747 -27.97 -1.35 -11.67
CA ASP A 747 -28.82 -1.96 -12.69
C ASP A 747 -29.72 -3.07 -12.11
N ALA A 748 -29.26 -3.74 -11.07
CA ALA A 748 -30.02 -4.76 -10.34
C ALA A 748 -30.89 -4.22 -9.20
N ASN A 749 -31.00 -2.90 -9.04
CA ASN A 749 -31.71 -2.25 -7.93
C ASN A 749 -31.35 -2.84 -6.56
N TRP A 750 -30.07 -3.00 -6.29
CA TRP A 750 -29.50 -3.77 -5.19
C TRP A 750 -29.97 -3.33 -3.79
N LEU A 751 -30.41 -2.09 -3.63
CA LEU A 751 -30.95 -1.57 -2.36
C LEU A 751 -32.38 -2.05 -2.07
N SER A 752 -33.15 -2.41 -3.10
CA SER A 752 -34.53 -2.85 -3.00
C SER A 752 -34.75 -4.33 -3.33
N GLU A 753 -33.97 -4.88 -4.29
CA GLU A 753 -34.09 -6.26 -4.76
C GLU A 753 -32.90 -7.11 -4.25
N SER A 754 -32.97 -7.53 -2.99
CA SER A 754 -31.91 -8.26 -2.29
C SER A 754 -31.44 -9.55 -3.01
N HIS A 755 -32.34 -10.28 -3.68
CA HIS A 755 -32.00 -11.55 -4.34
C HIS A 755 -31.08 -11.35 -5.57
N LYS A 756 -31.39 -10.39 -6.43
CA LYS A 756 -30.55 -10.10 -7.63
C LYS A 756 -29.17 -9.58 -7.25
N ALA A 757 -29.11 -8.75 -6.22
CA ALA A 757 -27.84 -8.27 -5.67
C ALA A 757 -27.01 -9.42 -5.12
N SER A 758 -27.61 -10.34 -4.38
CA SER A 758 -26.97 -11.51 -3.82
C SER A 758 -26.29 -12.36 -4.89
N GLU A 759 -26.95 -12.58 -6.04
CA GLU A 759 -26.35 -13.31 -7.16
C GLU A 759 -25.15 -12.58 -7.79
N ILE A 760 -25.19 -11.24 -7.87
CA ILE A 760 -24.05 -10.45 -8.38
C ILE A 760 -22.87 -10.56 -7.43
N PHE A 761 -23.08 -10.43 -6.11
CA PHE A 761 -22.02 -10.59 -5.13
C PHE A 761 -21.43 -12.00 -5.11
N LYS A 762 -22.27 -13.04 -5.22
CA LYS A 762 -21.84 -14.42 -5.36
C LYS A 762 -20.96 -14.60 -6.60
N ARG A 763 -21.42 -14.13 -7.77
CA ARG A 763 -20.67 -14.19 -9.03
C ARG A 763 -19.34 -13.42 -8.92
N PHE A 764 -19.34 -12.22 -8.31
CA PHE A 764 -18.11 -11.45 -8.08
C PHE A 764 -17.10 -12.25 -7.24
N ARG A 765 -17.54 -12.86 -6.15
CA ARG A 765 -16.70 -13.72 -5.33
C ARG A 765 -16.14 -14.90 -6.12
N GLU A 766 -16.98 -15.65 -6.82
CA GLU A 766 -16.61 -16.87 -7.52
C GLU A 766 -15.73 -16.63 -8.76
N THR A 767 -15.90 -15.49 -9.43
CA THR A 767 -15.18 -15.19 -10.67
C THR A 767 -14.00 -14.26 -10.47
N TYR A 768 -14.01 -13.41 -9.43
CA TYR A 768 -12.99 -12.38 -9.23
C TYR A 768 -12.11 -12.64 -8.00
N LEU A 769 -12.70 -12.98 -6.84
CA LEU A 769 -11.92 -13.12 -5.60
C LEU A 769 -11.24 -14.49 -5.47
N THR A 770 -11.83 -15.54 -5.99
CA THR A 770 -11.36 -16.93 -5.79
C THR A 770 -9.97 -17.20 -6.37
N TYR A 771 -9.62 -16.57 -7.48
CA TYR A 771 -8.41 -16.88 -8.24
C TYR A 771 -7.16 -16.10 -7.82
N GLY A 772 -7.28 -15.11 -6.94
CA GLY A 772 -6.12 -14.32 -6.50
C GLY A 772 -5.32 -13.76 -7.68
N SER A 773 -4.01 -14.01 -7.68
CA SER A 773 -3.10 -13.62 -8.77
C SER A 773 -2.88 -14.74 -9.82
N ALA A 774 -3.62 -15.82 -9.78
CA ALA A 774 -3.45 -16.93 -10.73
C ALA A 774 -3.89 -16.57 -12.15
N ILE A 775 -4.85 -15.66 -12.27
CA ILE A 775 -5.42 -15.23 -13.56
C ILE A 775 -5.23 -13.73 -13.71
N PRO A 776 -4.89 -13.24 -14.91
CA PRO A 776 -4.78 -11.82 -15.18
C PRO A 776 -6.05 -11.05 -14.78
N PRO A 777 -5.94 -9.88 -14.10
CA PRO A 777 -7.10 -9.11 -13.63
C PRO A 777 -8.13 -8.77 -14.72
N ALA A 778 -7.67 -8.48 -15.94
CA ALA A 778 -8.54 -8.22 -17.08
C ALA A 778 -9.43 -9.43 -17.43
N GLU A 779 -8.88 -10.63 -17.35
CA GLU A 779 -9.63 -11.86 -17.60
C GLU A 779 -10.62 -12.14 -16.46
N LEU A 780 -10.23 -11.95 -15.20
CA LEU A 780 -11.13 -12.05 -14.05
C LEU A 780 -12.32 -11.10 -14.20
N PHE A 781 -12.06 -9.87 -14.64
CA PHE A 781 -13.12 -8.89 -14.86
C PHE A 781 -14.06 -9.29 -16.00
N ARG A 782 -13.52 -9.85 -17.12
CA ARG A 782 -14.35 -10.41 -18.20
C ARG A 782 -15.22 -11.57 -17.73
N ARG A 783 -14.71 -12.46 -16.87
CA ARG A 783 -15.49 -13.54 -16.28
C ARG A 783 -16.64 -13.04 -15.41
N PHE A 784 -16.39 -11.93 -14.68
CA PHE A 784 -17.41 -11.29 -13.87
C PHE A 784 -18.45 -10.53 -14.70
N ARG A 785 -18.00 -9.63 -15.62
CA ARG A 785 -18.86 -8.69 -16.35
C ARG A 785 -19.26 -9.13 -17.75
N GLY A 786 -18.63 -10.17 -18.31
CA GLY A 786 -18.80 -10.59 -19.70
C GLY A 786 -18.17 -9.64 -20.73
N ARG A 787 -17.44 -8.63 -20.30
CA ARG A 787 -16.79 -7.61 -21.14
C ARG A 787 -15.61 -6.96 -20.43
N ASP A 788 -14.83 -6.18 -21.17
CA ASP A 788 -13.81 -5.31 -20.59
C ASP A 788 -14.43 -4.16 -19.77
N PRO A 789 -13.68 -3.60 -18.80
CA PRO A 789 -14.10 -2.42 -18.03
C PRO A 789 -14.46 -1.26 -18.94
N ASN A 790 -15.53 -0.53 -18.62
CA ASN A 790 -15.99 0.59 -19.43
C ASN A 790 -15.65 1.94 -18.77
N PRO A 791 -14.61 2.65 -19.25
CA PRO A 791 -14.23 3.96 -18.69
C PRO A 791 -15.32 5.04 -18.79
N LYS A 792 -16.24 4.90 -19.75
CA LYS A 792 -17.34 5.87 -19.95
C LYS A 792 -18.32 5.92 -18.78
N LEU A 793 -18.41 4.85 -17.98
CA LEU A 793 -19.27 4.83 -16.80
C LEU A 793 -18.76 5.80 -15.73
N LEU A 794 -17.46 5.83 -15.47
CA LEU A 794 -16.85 6.79 -14.56
C LEU A 794 -17.03 8.24 -15.08
N LEU A 795 -16.84 8.47 -16.38
CA LEU A 795 -17.07 9.78 -16.98
C LEU A 795 -18.53 10.24 -16.88
N LYS A 796 -19.50 9.32 -17.06
CA LYS A 796 -20.93 9.62 -16.90
C LYS A 796 -21.26 10.02 -15.48
N ASP A 797 -20.77 9.27 -14.52
CA ASP A 797 -20.96 9.56 -13.10
C ASP A 797 -20.37 10.92 -12.71
N MET A 798 -19.14 11.19 -13.12
CA MET A 798 -18.50 12.49 -12.92
C MET A 798 -19.31 13.64 -13.53
N ASN A 799 -19.78 13.49 -14.77
CA ASN A 799 -20.59 14.53 -15.44
C ASN A 799 -21.90 14.80 -14.72
N GLN A 800 -22.58 13.77 -14.21
CA GLN A 800 -23.79 13.94 -13.42
C GLN A 800 -23.48 14.66 -12.10
N SER A 801 -22.42 14.27 -11.42
CA SER A 801 -21.97 14.93 -10.19
C SER A 801 -21.55 16.39 -10.41
N PHE A 802 -21.03 16.74 -11.60
CA PHE A 802 -20.55 18.09 -11.93
C PHE A 802 -21.64 19.01 -12.54
N SER A 803 -22.69 18.46 -13.14
CA SER A 803 -23.70 19.27 -13.84
C SER A 803 -24.74 19.93 -12.93
N GLY A 804 -24.82 19.51 -11.66
CA GLY A 804 -25.74 20.12 -10.68
C GLY A 804 -27.22 19.92 -10.97
N THR A 805 -27.59 19.17 -11.99
CA THR A 805 -28.98 18.81 -12.34
C THR A 805 -29.27 17.41 -11.78
N ILE A 806 -29.36 17.30 -10.46
CA ILE A 806 -29.91 16.12 -9.82
C ILE A 806 -31.36 16.48 -9.43
N GLU A 807 -32.32 15.95 -10.16
CA GLU A 807 -33.59 15.68 -9.54
C GLU A 807 -33.34 14.70 -8.40
N PRO A 808 -33.99 14.85 -7.23
CA PRO A 808 -33.69 14.03 -6.07
C PRO A 808 -34.19 12.60 -6.28
N SER A 809 -33.45 11.78 -7.00
CA SER A 809 -33.58 10.34 -6.96
C SER A 809 -32.72 9.86 -5.79
N THR A 810 -33.37 9.34 -4.78
CA THR A 810 -32.82 8.83 -3.51
C THR A 810 -31.74 7.73 -3.66
N ALA A 811 -31.42 7.35 -4.88
CA ALA A 811 -30.44 6.29 -5.20
C ALA A 811 -29.04 6.82 -5.57
N THR A 812 -28.87 8.12 -5.89
CA THR A 812 -27.60 8.68 -6.38
C THR A 812 -26.71 9.28 -5.29
N GLU A 813 -27.25 9.52 -4.09
CA GLU A 813 -26.45 10.09 -2.98
C GLU A 813 -25.30 9.19 -2.51
N GLY A 814 -25.33 7.89 -2.82
CA GLY A 814 -24.28 6.94 -2.46
C GLY A 814 -23.02 7.01 -3.31
N VAL A 815 -23.13 7.48 -4.56
CA VAL A 815 -22.03 7.37 -5.55
C VAL A 815 -20.99 8.48 -5.39
N ASP A 816 -21.43 9.68 -5.01
CA ASP A 816 -20.54 10.83 -4.82
C ASP A 816 -19.52 10.63 -3.68
N ALA A 817 -19.88 9.85 -2.66
CA ALA A 817 -19.00 9.55 -1.55
C ALA A 817 -17.96 8.45 -1.85
N ILE A 818 -18.13 7.71 -2.95
CA ILE A 818 -17.27 6.59 -3.35
C ILE A 818 -15.95 7.08 -3.94
N LEU A 819 -15.94 8.29 -4.50
CA LEU A 819 -14.77 8.86 -5.17
C LEU A 819 -13.71 9.43 -4.21
N VAL A 820 -13.90 9.33 -2.89
CA VAL A 820 -13.11 10.06 -1.86
C VAL A 820 -11.87 9.34 -1.37
N ARG A 821 -11.60 8.13 -1.80
CA ARG A 821 -10.37 7.45 -1.37
C ARG A 821 -9.20 7.57 -2.33
#